data_a8bee60e00bca78f778f3e52bea0ba32
#
_entry.id   a8bee60e00bca78f778f3e52bea0ba32
#
_cell.length_a   1.000
_cell.length_b   1.000
_cell.length_c   1.000
_cell.angle_alpha   90.00
_cell.angle_beta   90.00
_cell.angle_gamma   90.00
#
_symmetry.space_group_name_H-M   'P 1'
#
loop_
_entity.id
_entity.type
_entity.pdbx_description
1 polymer ?
#
loop_
_entity_poly.entity_id
_entity_poly.type
_entity_poly.pdbx_seq_one_letter_code
_entity_poly.pdbx_strand_id
1 'polypeptide(L)'
;MPANGAPTKITQGSQTKGGIGESTLRPDGTLKVTGEFAYSSDMWHEDMLWGQILRSTVAHAEIVSIDTSEALAMPGVYAVMTYDDLPTEVRNYGLEIQDTPVLAHGKVRHHGEPVAIVAADHPETARRAAAKIKVDYKELPVITDEASATAPDAILVHENRDDHHAGHVPHPNIVHRQPIVRGNVEEARERADVIVEGEYTFGMQDQAFLGPESGLAVPEEDGGVHLYIATQWLHSDLRQIAPVLGLPEEKVRMTLSGVGGAFGGREDLSMQIHACLLALRTGKPVKIVYNRFESFFGHVHRHPAKLYYEHGATKDGKLTHMKCRIVLDGGAYASASPAVVGNASSLSVGPYVIDDVDIEAIALYTNNPPCGAMRGFGAVQACFAYEAQMDKLAKKLGLDPVEFRQLNAMEQGTVMPTGQPVDSPAPVAELLRRVKAMPMPPERQWESSEGADVRQLPGGLSNTTHGEGVVRGVGYAVGIKNVGFSEGFDDYSTAKVRMEVVGGEPVATVHTAMAEVGQGGVTVHAQIARTELGVNQVTIHPADTQVGSAGSTSASRQTYVTGGAVKNACELVREKVLEIGRRKFGSYHPAWATAELLLEGGKVVTDAGEVLADLADVLEDEAVEVEEEWRHRPTEPFDLRTGQGNGHVQYSFAAHRAVVEVDTELGLVKVIELACAQDVGKALNPLSVIGQIQGGTTQGLGVAVMEEIIVDPKTAKVRNPSFTDYLIPTILDTPTIPVDVLELADEHAPYGLRGIGEAPTLSSTPAVLAAIRNATGLELDRTPVRPEHLTGT
;
A
#
# COMPACT_ATOMS: atom_id res chain seq x y z
N MET A 1 -17.63 25.00 14.94
CA MET A 1 -16.80 24.11 15.75
C MET A 1 -17.61 23.62 16.92
N PRO A 2 -17.97 22.36 17.02
CA PRO A 2 -18.22 21.73 18.31
C PRO A 2 -17.03 20.83 18.64
N ALA A 3 -16.45 21.10 19.79
CA ALA A 3 -15.36 20.36 20.37
C ALA A 3 -15.90 19.13 21.12
N ASN A 4 -15.05 18.08 21.14
CA ASN A 4 -15.03 16.98 22.07
C ASN A 4 -16.16 15.95 21.96
N GLY A 5 -15.93 14.93 21.11
CA GLY A 5 -16.54 13.63 21.30
C GLY A 5 -15.96 12.99 22.56
N ALA A 6 -16.78 12.86 23.61
CA ALA A 6 -16.46 12.01 24.75
C ALA A 6 -16.28 10.56 24.24
N PRO A 7 -15.40 9.73 24.85
CA PRO A 7 -15.24 8.34 24.46
C PRO A 7 -16.57 7.63 24.56
N THR A 8 -17.07 7.13 23.43
CA THR A 8 -18.33 6.41 23.35
C THR A 8 -18.17 5.16 24.21
N LYS A 9 -18.88 5.09 25.33
CA LYS A 9 -18.97 3.86 26.11
C LYS A 9 -19.62 2.81 25.22
N ILE A 10 -18.84 1.80 24.81
CA ILE A 10 -19.41 0.58 24.26
C ILE A 10 -20.17 -0.06 25.42
N THR A 11 -21.48 0.09 25.42
CA THR A 11 -22.34 -0.62 26.35
C THR A 11 -22.23 -2.11 26.03
N GLN A 12 -21.66 -2.88 26.96
CA GLN A 12 -21.74 -4.33 26.93
C GLN A 12 -23.23 -4.72 26.99
N GLY A 13 -23.80 -5.14 25.87
CA GLY A 13 -25.18 -5.56 25.87
C GLY A 13 -25.82 -5.86 24.53
N SER A 14 -25.33 -5.34 23.44
CA SER A 14 -25.93 -5.57 22.12
C SER A 14 -25.09 -6.55 21.29
N GLN A 15 -25.51 -7.80 21.19
CA GLN A 15 -25.00 -8.74 20.21
C GLN A 15 -25.83 -8.64 18.93
N THR A 16 -25.63 -7.55 18.18
CA THR A 16 -26.06 -7.58 16.76
C THR A 16 -25.15 -8.57 16.05
N LYS A 17 -25.71 -9.67 15.57
CA LYS A 17 -24.95 -10.72 14.88
C LYS A 17 -24.20 -10.14 13.68
N GLY A 18 -22.89 -10.32 13.62
CA GLY A 18 -22.03 -9.79 12.58
C GLY A 18 -21.64 -8.31 12.76
N GLY A 19 -21.68 -7.79 13.99
CA GLY A 19 -21.23 -6.46 14.36
C GLY A 19 -19.71 -6.34 14.55
N ILE A 20 -19.29 -5.17 15.02
CA ILE A 20 -17.89 -4.85 15.29
C ILE A 20 -17.32 -5.77 16.38
N GLY A 21 -16.10 -6.27 16.16
CA GLY A 21 -15.39 -7.19 17.06
C GLY A 21 -15.67 -8.66 16.79
N GLU A 22 -16.60 -8.99 15.89
CA GLU A 22 -16.84 -10.36 15.47
C GLU A 22 -15.99 -10.74 14.23
N SER A 23 -15.62 -12.01 14.13
CA SER A 23 -14.93 -12.57 12.96
C SER A 23 -15.92 -12.89 11.84
N THR A 24 -16.51 -11.84 11.28
CA THR A 24 -17.50 -11.96 10.21
C THR A 24 -16.82 -12.31 8.91
N LEU A 25 -17.38 -13.31 8.19
CA LEU A 25 -16.91 -13.67 6.87
C LEU A 25 -17.24 -12.58 5.85
N ARG A 26 -16.38 -12.43 4.88
CA ARG A 26 -16.58 -11.45 3.81
C ARG A 26 -17.75 -11.84 2.89
N PRO A 27 -18.63 -10.92 2.50
CA PRO A 27 -19.83 -11.20 1.71
C PRO A 27 -19.52 -11.72 0.28
N ASP A 28 -18.40 -11.30 -0.29
CA ASP A 28 -17.95 -11.65 -1.65
C ASP A 28 -17.08 -12.94 -1.70
N GLY A 29 -16.76 -13.53 -0.54
CA GLY A 29 -15.82 -14.64 -0.45
C GLY A 29 -16.28 -15.89 -1.20
N THR A 30 -17.55 -16.28 -1.06
CA THR A 30 -18.10 -17.46 -1.75
C THR A 30 -18.04 -17.28 -3.26
N LEU A 31 -18.49 -16.14 -3.78
CA LEU A 31 -18.46 -15.85 -5.22
C LEU A 31 -17.04 -15.93 -5.80
N LYS A 32 -16.04 -15.46 -5.04
CA LYS A 32 -14.62 -15.51 -5.46
C LYS A 32 -14.07 -16.92 -5.56
N VAL A 33 -14.41 -17.79 -4.63
CA VAL A 33 -13.89 -19.18 -4.63
C VAL A 33 -14.69 -20.14 -5.51
N THR A 34 -15.93 -19.79 -5.88
CA THR A 34 -16.73 -20.53 -6.86
C THR A 34 -16.53 -20.07 -8.29
N GLY A 35 -15.80 -18.96 -8.51
CA GLY A 35 -15.58 -18.39 -9.83
C GLY A 35 -16.76 -17.59 -10.39
N GLU A 36 -17.73 -17.24 -9.55
CA GLU A 36 -18.92 -16.44 -9.93
C GLU A 36 -18.68 -14.92 -9.74
N PHE A 37 -17.58 -14.53 -9.07
CA PHE A 37 -17.23 -13.13 -8.88
C PHE A 37 -16.61 -12.56 -10.16
N ALA A 38 -17.20 -11.48 -10.68
CA ALA A 38 -16.68 -10.80 -11.86
C ALA A 38 -15.51 -9.86 -11.51
N TYR A 39 -14.32 -10.20 -11.99
CA TYR A 39 -13.17 -9.30 -11.99
C TYR A 39 -13.22 -8.34 -13.19
N SER A 40 -12.43 -7.29 -13.19
CA SER A 40 -12.36 -6.33 -14.30
C SER A 40 -11.99 -6.98 -15.64
N SER A 41 -11.20 -8.06 -15.62
CA SER A 41 -10.89 -8.87 -16.80
C SER A 41 -12.07 -9.67 -17.34
N ASP A 42 -13.12 -9.90 -16.54
CA ASP A 42 -14.30 -10.67 -16.93
C ASP A 42 -15.42 -9.79 -17.50
N MET A 43 -15.28 -8.46 -17.38
CA MET A 43 -16.27 -7.51 -17.91
C MET A 43 -16.43 -7.68 -19.42
N TRP A 44 -17.68 -7.65 -19.88
CA TRP A 44 -18.01 -7.84 -21.28
C TRP A 44 -19.14 -6.89 -21.71
N HIS A 45 -19.10 -6.45 -22.94
CA HIS A 45 -20.15 -5.65 -23.57
C HIS A 45 -20.35 -6.11 -25.01
N GLU A 46 -21.61 -6.04 -25.50
CA GLU A 46 -21.91 -6.34 -26.89
C GLU A 46 -21.14 -5.38 -27.82
N ASP A 47 -20.64 -5.88 -28.95
CA ASP A 47 -19.86 -5.13 -29.94
C ASP A 47 -18.59 -4.44 -29.44
N MET A 48 -18.05 -4.87 -28.29
CA MET A 48 -16.83 -4.30 -27.74
C MET A 48 -15.62 -4.60 -28.64
N LEU A 49 -14.67 -3.66 -28.62
CA LEU A 49 -13.34 -3.80 -29.20
C LEU A 49 -12.32 -4.13 -28.12
N TRP A 50 -11.17 -4.61 -28.57
CA TRP A 50 -10.02 -4.89 -27.72
C TRP A 50 -8.93 -3.84 -27.97
N GLY A 51 -8.46 -3.23 -26.89
CA GLY A 51 -7.35 -2.29 -26.91
C GLY A 51 -6.02 -3.00 -26.66
N GLN A 52 -4.96 -2.51 -27.31
CA GLN A 52 -3.59 -2.95 -27.10
C GLN A 52 -2.67 -1.73 -27.07
N ILE A 53 -1.66 -1.78 -26.21
CA ILE A 53 -0.64 -0.73 -26.10
C ILE A 53 0.65 -1.20 -26.72
N LEU A 54 1.21 -0.39 -27.67
CA LEU A 54 2.57 -0.56 -28.11
C LEU A 54 3.51 0.11 -27.12
N ARG A 55 4.46 -0.65 -26.57
CA ARG A 55 5.44 -0.17 -25.61
C ARG A 55 6.84 -0.07 -26.21
N SER A 56 7.64 0.88 -25.72
CA SER A 56 9.03 1.04 -26.11
C SER A 56 9.87 -0.19 -25.77
N THR A 57 10.70 -0.61 -26.71
CA THR A 57 11.68 -1.71 -26.53
C THR A 57 13.04 -1.21 -26.06
N VAL A 58 13.21 0.10 -25.94
CA VAL A 58 14.42 0.79 -25.48
C VAL A 58 14.10 1.67 -24.27
N ALA A 59 15.08 1.91 -23.42
CA ALA A 59 14.87 2.67 -22.19
C ALA A 59 15.07 4.18 -22.38
N HIS A 60 15.94 4.62 -23.27
CA HIS A 60 16.19 6.04 -23.52
C HIS A 60 16.52 6.27 -24.99
N ALA A 61 15.65 6.97 -25.70
CA ALA A 61 15.83 7.26 -27.11
C ALA A 61 15.00 8.45 -27.57
N GLU A 62 15.50 9.18 -28.58
CA GLU A 62 14.67 10.06 -29.40
C GLU A 62 13.77 9.23 -30.31
N ILE A 63 12.49 9.60 -30.41
CA ILE A 63 11.55 9.03 -31.39
C ILE A 63 11.72 9.83 -32.69
N VAL A 64 12.32 9.20 -33.69
CA VAL A 64 12.55 9.85 -35.01
C VAL A 64 11.28 9.83 -35.87
N SER A 65 10.56 8.69 -35.86
CA SER A 65 9.28 8.58 -36.56
C SER A 65 8.45 7.42 -36.02
N ILE A 66 7.13 7.50 -36.21
CA ILE A 66 6.16 6.43 -35.95
C ILE A 66 5.34 6.23 -37.23
N ASP A 67 5.43 5.05 -37.83
CA ASP A 67 4.61 4.67 -38.99
C ASP A 67 3.53 3.67 -38.58
N THR A 68 2.29 4.11 -38.61
CA THR A 68 1.09 3.34 -38.24
C THR A 68 0.37 2.75 -39.49
N SER A 69 0.85 3.00 -40.69
CA SER A 69 0.14 2.70 -41.95
C SER A 69 -0.21 1.23 -42.13
N GLU A 70 0.74 0.30 -41.86
CA GLU A 70 0.51 -1.14 -41.95
C GLU A 70 -0.51 -1.62 -40.89
N ALA A 71 -0.49 -1.05 -39.68
CA ALA A 71 -1.44 -1.40 -38.62
C ALA A 71 -2.87 -0.95 -38.99
N LEU A 72 -3.03 0.28 -39.45
CA LEU A 72 -4.32 0.83 -39.88
C LEU A 72 -4.92 0.09 -41.10
N ALA A 73 -4.08 -0.46 -41.98
CA ALA A 73 -4.52 -1.22 -43.16
C ALA A 73 -4.98 -2.65 -42.80
N MET A 74 -4.78 -3.14 -41.56
CA MET A 74 -5.16 -4.51 -41.18
C MET A 74 -6.68 -4.63 -41.06
N PRO A 75 -7.30 -5.67 -41.66
CA PRO A 75 -8.71 -5.98 -41.41
C PRO A 75 -9.00 -6.17 -39.91
N GLY A 76 -10.11 -5.62 -39.46
CA GLY A 76 -10.51 -5.70 -38.04
C GLY A 76 -9.89 -4.65 -37.12
N VAL A 77 -9.01 -3.78 -37.58
CA VAL A 77 -8.51 -2.61 -36.85
C VAL A 77 -9.44 -1.44 -37.04
N TYR A 78 -9.86 -0.80 -35.93
CA TYR A 78 -10.79 0.33 -35.90
C TYR A 78 -10.08 1.65 -35.63
N ALA A 79 -9.03 1.65 -34.82
CA ALA A 79 -8.24 2.84 -34.53
C ALA A 79 -6.79 2.49 -34.17
N VAL A 80 -5.88 3.39 -34.55
CA VAL A 80 -4.51 3.47 -34.03
C VAL A 80 -4.30 4.92 -33.64
N MET A 81 -3.79 5.18 -32.44
CA MET A 81 -3.53 6.54 -31.93
C MET A 81 -2.10 6.65 -31.41
N THR A 82 -1.50 7.78 -31.67
CA THR A 82 -0.20 8.23 -31.17
C THR A 82 -0.38 9.52 -30.36
N TYR A 83 0.68 10.09 -29.86
CA TYR A 83 0.65 11.37 -29.14
C TYR A 83 -0.04 12.49 -29.94
N ASP A 84 0.15 12.54 -31.26
CA ASP A 84 -0.42 13.58 -32.12
C ASP A 84 -1.94 13.48 -32.28
N ASP A 85 -2.52 12.33 -31.97
CA ASP A 85 -3.97 12.07 -32.03
C ASP A 85 -4.71 12.43 -30.73
N LEU A 86 -4.00 12.89 -29.69
CA LEU A 86 -4.62 13.24 -28.41
C LEU A 86 -5.54 14.46 -28.55
N PRO A 87 -6.73 14.46 -27.94
CA PRO A 87 -7.78 15.44 -28.22
C PRO A 87 -7.53 16.83 -27.59
N THR A 88 -6.63 16.94 -26.63
CA THR A 88 -6.37 18.17 -25.86
C THR A 88 -4.89 18.51 -25.78
N GLU A 89 -4.59 19.71 -25.26
CA GLU A 89 -3.22 20.09 -24.90
C GLU A 89 -2.77 19.52 -23.53
N VAL A 90 -3.69 18.97 -22.74
CA VAL A 90 -3.36 18.23 -21.50
C VAL A 90 -2.93 16.82 -21.88
N ARG A 91 -1.65 16.59 -21.94
CA ARG A 91 -1.05 15.37 -22.53
C ARG A 91 -0.21 14.57 -21.53
N ASN A 92 -0.12 15.09 -20.31
CA ASN A 92 0.54 14.44 -19.18
C ASN A 92 -0.43 14.24 -18.02
N TYR A 93 -0.14 13.25 -17.20
CA TYR A 93 -0.83 12.97 -15.95
C TYR A 93 0.20 12.65 -14.85
N GLY A 94 -0.24 12.45 -13.62
CA GLY A 94 0.58 12.07 -12.48
C GLY A 94 -0.10 12.43 -11.16
N LEU A 95 0.24 11.72 -10.08
CA LEU A 95 -0.38 11.90 -8.76
C LEU A 95 0.00 13.24 -8.12
N GLU A 96 1.29 13.52 -8.01
CA GLU A 96 1.82 14.73 -7.37
C GLU A 96 2.44 15.67 -8.40
N ILE A 97 3.17 15.13 -9.35
CA ILE A 97 3.80 15.85 -10.46
C ILE A 97 3.25 15.27 -11.76
N GLN A 98 2.70 16.13 -12.63
CA GLN A 98 2.12 15.71 -13.91
C GLN A 98 3.22 15.61 -14.99
N ASP A 99 4.14 14.68 -14.81
CA ASP A 99 5.30 14.50 -15.68
C ASP A 99 5.20 13.27 -16.62
N THR A 100 4.23 12.38 -16.40
CA THR A 100 4.05 11.15 -17.18
C THR A 100 3.22 11.44 -18.44
N PRO A 101 3.75 11.27 -19.66
CA PRO A 101 2.98 11.47 -20.88
C PRO A 101 1.97 10.33 -21.08
N VAL A 102 0.80 10.66 -21.61
CA VAL A 102 -0.22 9.67 -21.98
C VAL A 102 0.33 8.68 -23.02
N LEU A 103 1.06 9.19 -24.00
CA LEU A 103 1.83 8.44 -25.00
C LEU A 103 3.16 9.19 -25.20
N ALA A 104 4.24 8.47 -25.36
CA ALA A 104 5.57 9.04 -25.53
C ALA A 104 5.65 9.99 -26.71
N HIS A 105 6.28 11.15 -26.52
CA HIS A 105 6.46 12.18 -27.51
C HIS A 105 7.91 12.68 -27.56
N GLY A 106 8.48 12.68 -28.76
CA GLY A 106 9.85 13.14 -28.99
C GLY A 106 10.93 12.25 -28.37
N LYS A 107 10.67 11.66 -27.20
CA LYS A 107 11.61 10.85 -26.45
C LYS A 107 10.88 9.78 -25.65
N VAL A 108 11.48 8.58 -25.54
CA VAL A 108 11.14 7.59 -24.52
C VAL A 108 12.16 7.67 -23.38
N ARG A 109 11.71 7.47 -22.14
CA ARG A 109 12.49 7.66 -20.91
C ARG A 109 12.69 6.39 -20.11
N HIS A 110 11.89 5.34 -20.35
CA HIS A 110 12.08 4.03 -19.73
C HIS A 110 11.69 2.88 -20.67
N HIS A 111 12.20 1.70 -20.40
CA HIS A 111 11.82 0.48 -21.10
C HIS A 111 10.36 0.12 -20.78
N GLY A 112 9.53 -0.02 -21.81
CA GLY A 112 8.11 -0.31 -21.66
C GLY A 112 7.18 0.92 -21.65
N GLU A 113 7.68 2.12 -21.91
CA GLU A 113 6.86 3.34 -22.02
C GLU A 113 5.82 3.22 -23.15
N PRO A 114 4.56 3.62 -22.94
CA PRO A 114 3.52 3.60 -23.97
C PRO A 114 3.84 4.55 -25.14
N VAL A 115 3.79 4.06 -26.39
CA VAL A 115 4.11 4.84 -27.60
C VAL A 115 2.89 5.01 -28.50
N ALA A 116 2.07 3.99 -28.63
CA ALA A 116 0.85 4.00 -29.43
C ALA A 116 -0.20 3.06 -28.85
N ILE A 117 -1.47 3.28 -29.19
CA ILE A 117 -2.59 2.44 -28.78
C ILE A 117 -3.40 2.02 -30.00
N VAL A 118 -3.95 0.81 -29.94
CA VAL A 118 -4.72 0.19 -31.03
C VAL A 118 -6.05 -0.32 -30.50
N ALA A 119 -7.13 -0.16 -31.28
CA ALA A 119 -8.41 -0.84 -31.04
C ALA A 119 -8.75 -1.76 -32.22
N ALA A 120 -9.12 -3.00 -31.92
CA ALA A 120 -9.49 -3.98 -32.96
C ALA A 120 -10.64 -4.88 -32.46
N ASP A 121 -11.26 -5.62 -33.42
CA ASP A 121 -12.39 -6.52 -33.16
C ASP A 121 -12.03 -7.79 -32.34
N HIS A 122 -10.76 -8.11 -32.24
CA HIS A 122 -10.27 -9.29 -31.53
C HIS A 122 -8.93 -9.00 -30.83
N PRO A 123 -8.65 -9.55 -29.66
CA PRO A 123 -7.41 -9.27 -28.92
C PRO A 123 -6.15 -9.63 -29.71
N GLU A 124 -6.19 -10.73 -30.48
CA GLU A 124 -5.06 -11.12 -31.32
C GLU A 124 -4.88 -10.18 -32.53
N THR A 125 -5.97 -9.66 -33.12
CA THR A 125 -5.91 -8.62 -34.15
C THR A 125 -5.25 -7.36 -33.60
N ALA A 126 -5.65 -6.89 -32.42
CA ALA A 126 -5.05 -5.72 -31.74
C ALA A 126 -3.55 -5.92 -31.49
N ARG A 127 -3.17 -7.11 -30.97
CA ARG A 127 -1.76 -7.46 -30.71
C ARG A 127 -0.91 -7.48 -31.99
N ARG A 128 -1.42 -8.08 -33.06
CA ARG A 128 -0.73 -8.11 -34.35
C ARG A 128 -0.64 -6.74 -35.00
N ALA A 129 -1.67 -5.93 -34.89
CA ALA A 129 -1.67 -4.56 -35.38
C ALA A 129 -0.65 -3.70 -34.63
N ALA A 130 -0.59 -3.77 -33.32
CA ALA A 130 0.43 -3.09 -32.53
C ALA A 130 1.86 -3.48 -32.96
N ALA A 131 2.09 -4.78 -33.25
CA ALA A 131 3.38 -5.27 -33.75
C ALA A 131 3.73 -4.80 -35.20
N LYS A 132 2.76 -4.24 -35.94
CA LYS A 132 2.98 -3.67 -37.27
C LYS A 132 3.33 -2.18 -37.27
N ILE A 133 3.17 -1.52 -36.16
CA ILE A 133 3.59 -0.13 -35.98
C ILE A 133 5.12 -0.11 -35.94
N LYS A 134 5.73 0.70 -36.79
CA LYS A 134 7.19 0.85 -36.87
C LYS A 134 7.59 2.12 -36.14
N VAL A 135 8.45 2.00 -35.18
CA VAL A 135 9.02 3.14 -34.46
C VAL A 135 10.52 3.18 -34.71
N ASP A 136 11.00 4.29 -35.25
CA ASP A 136 12.42 4.52 -35.47
C ASP A 136 13.00 5.27 -34.26
N TYR A 137 13.94 4.65 -33.58
CA TYR A 137 14.58 5.15 -32.39
C TYR A 137 16.03 5.53 -32.64
N LYS A 138 16.43 6.69 -32.09
CA LYS A 138 17.84 7.04 -31.96
C LYS A 138 18.19 6.92 -30.46
N GLU A 139 18.82 5.81 -30.09
CA GLU A 139 19.17 5.52 -28.70
C GLU A 139 20.09 6.59 -28.10
N LEU A 140 19.86 6.89 -26.81
CA LEU A 140 20.60 7.83 -25.99
C LEU A 140 21.26 7.07 -24.82
N PRO A 141 22.31 7.63 -24.21
CA PRO A 141 22.87 7.08 -22.97
C PRO A 141 21.81 7.00 -21.87
N VAL A 142 21.88 5.95 -21.04
CA VAL A 142 20.96 5.73 -19.92
C VAL A 142 21.57 6.18 -18.60
N ILE A 143 20.71 6.65 -17.70
CA ILE A 143 21.00 6.98 -16.31
C ILE A 143 20.33 5.90 -15.46
N THR A 144 21.12 5.19 -14.63
CA THR A 144 20.61 4.04 -13.86
C THR A 144 20.98 4.07 -12.37
N ASP A 145 21.75 5.06 -11.93
CA ASP A 145 22.21 5.20 -10.55
C ASP A 145 22.44 6.67 -10.16
N GLU A 146 22.71 6.89 -8.87
CA GLU A 146 22.95 8.24 -8.33
C GLU A 146 24.14 8.93 -8.99
N ALA A 147 25.26 8.22 -9.19
CA ALA A 147 26.47 8.81 -9.73
C ALA A 147 26.26 9.35 -11.15
N SER A 148 25.54 8.61 -11.98
CA SER A 148 25.18 9.04 -13.35
C SER A 148 24.08 10.10 -13.36
N ALA A 149 23.13 10.08 -12.39
CA ALA A 149 22.02 11.02 -12.31
C ALA A 149 22.46 12.41 -11.84
N THR A 150 23.43 12.51 -10.93
CA THR A 150 23.83 13.77 -10.29
C THR A 150 25.19 14.30 -10.71
N ALA A 151 25.81 13.70 -11.74
CA ALA A 151 27.05 14.22 -12.33
C ALA A 151 26.85 15.65 -12.87
N PRO A 152 27.86 16.52 -12.80
CA PRO A 152 27.72 17.92 -13.27
C PRO A 152 27.34 18.06 -14.75
N ASP A 153 27.62 17.04 -15.55
CA ASP A 153 27.31 16.93 -16.99
C ASP A 153 26.27 15.86 -17.28
N ALA A 154 25.50 15.43 -16.26
CA ALA A 154 24.45 14.42 -16.41
C ALA A 154 23.41 14.83 -17.45
N ILE A 155 22.99 13.91 -18.26
CA ILE A 155 21.82 14.09 -19.12
C ILE A 155 20.59 14.24 -18.23
N LEU A 156 19.74 15.22 -18.53
CA LEU A 156 18.51 15.42 -17.79
C LEU A 156 17.44 14.45 -18.29
N VAL A 157 16.82 13.70 -17.38
CA VAL A 157 15.67 12.85 -17.72
C VAL A 157 14.49 13.73 -18.13
N HIS A 158 14.32 14.87 -17.44
CA HIS A 158 13.36 15.92 -17.77
C HIS A 158 14.11 17.25 -17.95
N GLU A 159 14.15 17.75 -19.19
CA GLU A 159 14.88 18.98 -19.52
C GLU A 159 14.21 20.24 -18.96
N ASN A 160 12.88 20.21 -18.86
CA ASN A 160 12.07 21.35 -18.45
C ASN A 160 11.20 20.95 -17.26
N ARG A 161 11.73 21.03 -16.06
CA ARG A 161 10.95 20.84 -14.83
C ARG A 161 10.29 22.16 -14.44
N ASP A 162 8.98 22.16 -14.29
CA ASP A 162 8.17 23.29 -13.83
C ASP A 162 7.25 22.84 -12.68
N ASP A 163 7.81 22.09 -11.74
CA ASP A 163 7.11 21.63 -10.55
C ASP A 163 7.60 22.34 -9.29
N HIS A 164 6.79 22.35 -8.24
CA HIS A 164 7.10 23.06 -7.00
C HIS A 164 8.29 22.48 -6.21
N HIS A 165 8.76 21.28 -6.54
CA HIS A 165 9.96 20.69 -5.94
C HIS A 165 11.26 21.16 -6.60
N ALA A 166 11.22 21.58 -7.86
CA ALA A 166 12.42 21.91 -8.66
C ALA A 166 13.32 22.98 -8.02
N GLY A 167 12.74 23.95 -7.30
CA GLY A 167 13.48 25.01 -6.61
C GLY A 167 14.15 24.60 -5.29
N HIS A 168 13.90 23.41 -4.80
CA HIS A 168 14.35 22.93 -3.49
C HIS A 168 15.36 21.78 -3.55
N VAL A 169 15.73 21.35 -4.76
CA VAL A 169 16.66 20.25 -4.99
C VAL A 169 17.98 20.74 -5.56
N PRO A 170 19.13 20.12 -5.19
CA PRO A 170 20.45 20.54 -5.65
C PRO A 170 20.76 20.17 -7.11
N HIS A 171 19.99 19.27 -7.74
CA HIS A 171 20.18 18.85 -9.12
C HIS A 171 18.83 18.55 -9.79
N PRO A 172 18.64 18.86 -11.10
CA PRO A 172 17.35 18.63 -11.79
C PRO A 172 16.91 17.16 -11.84
N ASN A 173 17.83 16.20 -11.84
CA ASN A 173 17.51 14.77 -11.75
C ASN A 173 17.20 14.31 -10.31
N ILE A 174 17.03 15.19 -9.36
CA ILE A 174 16.47 14.85 -8.05
C ILE A 174 14.99 15.25 -8.04
N VAL A 175 14.11 14.28 -7.86
CA VAL A 175 12.65 14.48 -7.81
C VAL A 175 12.29 15.34 -6.60
N HIS A 176 12.72 14.89 -5.41
CA HIS A 176 12.43 15.52 -4.14
C HIS A 176 13.56 15.27 -3.14
N ARG A 177 13.68 16.17 -2.16
CA ARG A 177 14.63 16.11 -1.05
C ARG A 177 13.93 16.49 0.26
N GLN A 178 14.05 15.64 1.28
CA GLN A 178 13.55 15.89 2.63
C GLN A 178 14.67 15.71 3.65
N PRO A 179 15.22 16.82 4.20
CA PRO A 179 16.09 16.76 5.36
C PRO A 179 15.27 16.67 6.65
N ILE A 180 15.83 16.07 7.72
CA ILE A 180 15.33 16.20 9.08
C ILE A 180 16.53 16.41 10.00
N VAL A 181 16.56 17.54 10.70
CA VAL A 181 17.63 17.90 11.63
C VAL A 181 17.04 18.22 12.98
N ARG A 182 17.54 17.57 14.03
CA ARG A 182 17.17 17.81 15.43
C ARG A 182 18.37 17.60 16.32
N GLY A 183 18.53 18.42 17.35
CA GLY A 183 19.64 18.34 18.29
C GLY A 183 21.00 18.71 17.68
N ASN A 184 22.08 18.11 18.17
CA ASN A 184 23.45 18.31 17.72
C ASN A 184 24.19 16.96 17.61
N VAL A 185 24.20 16.40 16.41
CA VAL A 185 24.82 15.06 16.14
C VAL A 185 26.30 15.04 16.48
N GLU A 186 27.07 16.12 16.23
CA GLU A 186 28.51 16.13 16.50
C GLU A 186 28.79 16.08 18.02
N GLU A 187 28.06 16.84 18.83
CA GLU A 187 28.14 16.72 20.29
C GLU A 187 27.68 15.37 20.83
N ALA A 188 26.62 14.81 20.26
CA ALA A 188 26.10 13.52 20.65
C ALA A 188 27.05 12.38 20.27
N ARG A 189 27.77 12.53 19.14
CA ARG A 189 28.82 11.61 18.68
C ARG A 189 30.00 11.53 19.67
N GLU A 190 30.37 12.66 20.29
CA GLU A 190 31.41 12.68 21.34
C GLU A 190 31.00 11.91 22.61
N ARG A 191 29.69 11.76 22.87
CA ARG A 191 29.15 11.00 24.00
C ARG A 191 29.04 9.50 23.75
N ALA A 192 29.22 9.04 22.50
CA ALA A 192 29.12 7.64 22.16
C ALA A 192 30.37 6.86 22.53
N ASP A 193 30.21 5.75 23.26
CA ASP A 193 31.31 4.79 23.52
C ASP A 193 31.48 3.81 22.35
N VAL A 194 30.42 3.57 21.59
CA VAL A 194 30.42 2.69 20.42
C VAL A 194 29.68 3.38 19.27
N ILE A 195 30.33 3.39 18.09
CA ILE A 195 29.74 3.85 16.84
C ILE A 195 29.75 2.71 15.83
N VAL A 196 28.65 2.56 15.10
CA VAL A 196 28.49 1.65 13.98
C VAL A 196 28.06 2.39 12.73
N GLU A 197 28.63 1.99 11.60
CA GLU A 197 28.29 2.50 10.28
C GLU A 197 27.83 1.34 9.38
N GLY A 198 27.07 1.67 8.32
CA GLY A 198 26.66 0.70 7.31
C GLY A 198 26.15 1.36 6.05
N GLU A 199 26.46 0.72 4.93
CA GLU A 199 25.85 0.98 3.64
C GLU A 199 24.92 -0.19 3.30
N TYR A 200 23.67 0.09 2.98
CA TYR A 200 22.65 -0.91 2.74
C TYR A 200 22.06 -0.75 1.35
N THR A 201 21.82 -1.87 0.67
CA THR A 201 21.18 -1.91 -0.64
C THR A 201 19.84 -2.62 -0.56
N PHE A 202 18.80 -1.95 -1.03
CA PHE A 202 17.45 -2.47 -1.12
C PHE A 202 17.04 -2.61 -2.59
N GLY A 203 16.62 -3.82 -3.01
CA GLY A 203 16.25 -4.10 -4.40
C GLY A 203 14.90 -3.50 -4.80
N MET A 204 14.63 -3.45 -6.11
CA MET A 204 13.33 -3.07 -6.66
C MET A 204 12.37 -4.25 -6.57
N GLN A 205 11.13 -4.05 -6.10
CA GLN A 205 10.10 -5.09 -6.09
C GLN A 205 8.87 -4.66 -6.89
N ASP A 206 8.24 -5.66 -7.51
CA ASP A 206 6.89 -5.58 -8.07
C ASP A 206 5.85 -5.86 -6.99
N GLN A 207 4.68 -5.23 -7.06
CA GLN A 207 3.56 -5.50 -6.15
C GLN A 207 3.00 -6.91 -6.31
N ALA A 208 3.25 -7.54 -7.45
CA ALA A 208 2.97 -8.93 -7.77
C ALA A 208 1.50 -9.34 -7.53
N PHE A 209 0.56 -8.41 -7.70
CA PHE A 209 -0.85 -8.73 -7.60
C PHE A 209 -1.26 -9.74 -8.69
N LEU A 210 -2.10 -10.74 -8.32
CA LEU A 210 -2.42 -11.86 -9.21
C LEU A 210 -3.31 -11.47 -10.39
N GLY A 211 -4.22 -10.52 -10.22
CA GLY A 211 -5.05 -9.98 -11.31
C GLY A 211 -4.32 -8.85 -12.02
N PRO A 212 -3.82 -9.01 -13.27
CA PRO A 212 -3.23 -7.91 -14.03
C PRO A 212 -4.21 -6.75 -14.25
N GLU A 213 -3.70 -5.62 -14.72
CA GLU A 213 -4.49 -4.44 -15.02
C GLU A 213 -5.51 -4.75 -16.10
N SER A 214 -6.74 -4.32 -15.87
CA SER A 214 -7.84 -4.52 -16.82
C SER A 214 -8.97 -3.52 -16.57
N GLY A 215 -9.69 -3.17 -17.62
CA GLY A 215 -10.84 -2.29 -17.57
C GLY A 215 -11.61 -2.27 -18.90
N LEU A 216 -12.83 -1.78 -18.85
CA LEU A 216 -13.75 -1.62 -19.96
C LEU A 216 -14.27 -0.18 -19.97
N ALA A 217 -13.96 0.56 -21.03
CA ALA A 217 -14.51 1.90 -21.27
C ALA A 217 -15.69 1.81 -22.25
N VAL A 218 -16.83 2.36 -21.86
CA VAL A 218 -18.08 2.37 -22.64
C VAL A 218 -18.43 3.83 -22.95
N PRO A 219 -18.50 4.23 -24.23
CA PRO A 219 -18.92 5.58 -24.58
C PRO A 219 -20.41 5.76 -24.31
N GLU A 220 -20.79 6.91 -23.76
CA GLU A 220 -22.18 7.24 -23.42
C GLU A 220 -22.84 8.08 -24.53
N GLU A 221 -24.18 7.99 -24.67
CA GLU A 221 -24.94 8.70 -25.70
C GLU A 221 -24.80 10.23 -25.61
N ASP A 222 -24.53 10.74 -24.42
CA ASP A 222 -24.38 12.17 -24.14
C ASP A 222 -22.96 12.71 -24.41
N GLY A 223 -22.09 11.87 -25.01
CA GLY A 223 -20.69 12.16 -25.33
C GLY A 223 -19.72 11.94 -24.17
N GLY A 224 -20.18 11.41 -23.06
CA GLY A 224 -19.35 10.99 -21.91
C GLY A 224 -18.76 9.59 -22.09
N VAL A 225 -18.12 9.09 -21.03
CA VAL A 225 -17.58 7.74 -20.97
C VAL A 225 -17.80 7.13 -19.58
N HIS A 226 -18.21 5.87 -19.53
CA HIS A 226 -18.27 5.06 -18.32
C HIS A 226 -17.13 4.05 -18.32
N LEU A 227 -16.25 4.15 -17.32
CA LEU A 227 -15.09 3.27 -17.16
C LEU A 227 -15.31 2.29 -16.00
N TYR A 228 -15.34 0.99 -16.31
CA TYR A 228 -15.29 -0.09 -15.32
C TYR A 228 -13.83 -0.51 -15.14
N ILE A 229 -13.28 -0.35 -13.92
CA ILE A 229 -11.84 -0.41 -13.70
C ILE A 229 -11.45 -1.06 -12.37
N ALA A 230 -10.30 -1.72 -12.35
CA ALA A 230 -9.63 -2.15 -11.13
C ALA A 230 -8.59 -1.09 -10.73
N THR A 231 -8.92 -0.26 -9.74
CA THR A 231 -8.05 0.82 -9.23
C THR A 231 -8.08 0.89 -7.70
N GLN A 232 -7.21 1.72 -7.11
CA GLN A 232 -7.21 2.05 -5.68
C GLN A 232 -7.84 3.40 -5.36
N TRP A 233 -7.99 4.30 -6.33
CA TRP A 233 -8.40 5.68 -6.07
C TRP A 233 -9.25 6.29 -7.18
N LEU A 234 -10.54 5.95 -7.21
CA LEU A 234 -11.49 6.36 -8.26
C LEU A 234 -11.48 7.88 -8.57
N HIS A 235 -11.51 8.73 -7.54
CA HIS A 235 -11.60 10.17 -7.74
C HIS A 235 -10.26 10.81 -8.13
N SER A 236 -9.13 10.25 -7.74
CA SER A 236 -7.82 10.70 -8.26
C SER A 236 -7.66 10.33 -9.73
N ASP A 237 -8.06 9.11 -10.10
CA ASP A 237 -8.08 8.69 -11.49
C ASP A 237 -8.97 9.61 -12.34
N LEU A 238 -10.19 9.87 -11.88
CA LEU A 238 -11.14 10.77 -12.55
C LEU A 238 -10.53 12.15 -12.85
N ARG A 239 -9.90 12.78 -11.83
CA ARG A 239 -9.26 14.09 -11.97
C ARG A 239 -8.11 14.12 -12.97
N GLN A 240 -7.43 13.00 -13.18
CA GLN A 240 -6.36 12.87 -14.17
C GLN A 240 -6.87 12.52 -15.57
N ILE A 241 -7.94 11.72 -15.65
CA ILE A 241 -8.53 11.25 -16.93
C ILE A 241 -9.30 12.36 -17.64
N ALA A 242 -10.20 13.04 -16.94
CA ALA A 242 -11.14 14.00 -17.52
C ALA A 242 -10.46 15.13 -18.32
N PRO A 243 -9.40 15.79 -17.83
CA PRO A 243 -8.68 16.84 -18.59
C PRO A 243 -8.04 16.33 -19.87
N VAL A 244 -7.47 15.13 -19.86
CA VAL A 244 -6.84 14.51 -21.05
C VAL A 244 -7.89 14.23 -22.12
N LEU A 245 -9.08 13.77 -21.72
CA LEU A 245 -10.20 13.52 -22.64
C LEU A 245 -10.87 14.81 -23.14
N GLY A 246 -10.62 15.95 -22.50
CA GLY A 246 -11.29 17.21 -22.77
C GLY A 246 -12.75 17.20 -22.33
N LEU A 247 -13.07 16.40 -21.33
CA LEU A 247 -14.41 16.24 -20.77
C LEU A 247 -14.47 16.85 -19.36
N PRO A 248 -15.62 17.41 -18.96
CA PRO A 248 -15.83 17.73 -17.56
C PRO A 248 -15.99 16.44 -16.74
N GLU A 249 -15.67 16.47 -15.43
CA GLU A 249 -15.65 15.28 -14.58
C GLU A 249 -17.00 14.55 -14.55
N GLU A 250 -18.09 15.25 -14.57
CA GLU A 250 -19.46 14.68 -14.60
C GLU A 250 -19.80 13.87 -15.86
N LYS A 251 -18.98 13.97 -16.91
CA LYS A 251 -19.06 13.17 -18.14
C LYS A 251 -18.15 11.94 -18.14
N VAL A 252 -17.38 11.76 -17.07
CA VAL A 252 -16.49 10.61 -16.90
C VAL A 252 -16.94 9.86 -15.65
N ARG A 253 -17.79 8.86 -15.83
CA ARG A 253 -18.21 7.99 -14.73
C ARG A 253 -17.24 6.85 -14.56
N MET A 254 -16.89 6.54 -13.30
CA MET A 254 -16.04 5.39 -12.99
C MET A 254 -16.73 4.47 -11.99
N THR A 255 -16.72 3.18 -12.25
CA THR A 255 -17.21 2.14 -11.35
C THR A 255 -16.12 1.14 -11.08
N LEU A 256 -15.89 0.84 -9.81
CA LEU A 256 -14.94 -0.16 -9.40
C LEU A 256 -15.40 -1.55 -9.81
N SER A 257 -14.59 -2.24 -10.59
CA SER A 257 -14.76 -3.67 -10.88
C SER A 257 -13.98 -4.52 -9.86
N GLY A 258 -14.14 -5.83 -9.90
CA GLY A 258 -13.38 -6.73 -9.05
C GLY A 258 -11.87 -6.53 -9.20
N VAL A 259 -11.17 -6.36 -8.08
CA VAL A 259 -9.73 -6.11 -8.04
C VAL A 259 -8.98 -7.34 -7.52
N GLY A 260 -8.03 -7.83 -8.27
CA GLY A 260 -7.21 -9.00 -7.95
C GLY A 260 -5.93 -8.70 -7.16
N GLY A 261 -6.02 -7.78 -6.18
CA GLY A 261 -4.87 -7.28 -5.43
C GLY A 261 -4.37 -5.94 -5.97
N ALA A 262 -3.64 -5.18 -5.14
CA ALA A 262 -3.12 -3.88 -5.54
C ALA A 262 -1.79 -3.52 -4.85
N PHE A 263 -1.71 -3.54 -3.53
CA PHE A 263 -0.52 -3.31 -2.70
C PHE A 263 0.21 -1.97 -2.94
N GLY A 264 -0.47 -0.99 -3.55
CA GLY A 264 0.06 0.31 -3.95
C GLY A 264 0.17 0.52 -5.45
N GLY A 265 0.34 -0.54 -6.25
CA GLY A 265 0.58 -0.44 -7.70
C GLY A 265 -0.61 0.05 -8.54
N ARG A 266 -1.78 0.28 -7.92
CA ARG A 266 -2.97 0.82 -8.60
C ARG A 266 -3.38 2.19 -8.08
N GLU A 267 -2.47 2.91 -7.43
CA GLU A 267 -2.66 4.32 -7.11
C GLU A 267 -2.40 5.20 -8.33
N ASP A 268 -1.43 4.81 -9.15
CA ASP A 268 -1.15 5.43 -10.44
C ASP A 268 -2.07 4.86 -11.54
N LEU A 269 -2.30 5.67 -12.56
CA LEU A 269 -2.99 5.22 -13.78
C LEU A 269 -2.11 4.23 -14.55
N SER A 270 -2.76 3.24 -15.17
CA SER A 270 -2.09 2.26 -16.05
C SER A 270 -2.63 2.29 -17.48
N MET A 271 -3.92 1.96 -17.67
CA MET A 271 -4.56 1.86 -18.99
C MET A 271 -5.87 2.64 -19.09
N GLN A 272 -6.27 3.32 -18.01
CA GLN A 272 -7.55 4.01 -17.90
C GLN A 272 -7.76 5.02 -19.03
N ILE A 273 -6.80 5.94 -19.21
CA ILE A 273 -6.86 6.96 -20.26
C ILE A 273 -6.88 6.32 -21.65
N HIS A 274 -6.04 5.31 -21.88
CA HIS A 274 -5.93 4.64 -23.17
C HIS A 274 -7.23 3.97 -23.60
N ALA A 275 -7.91 3.28 -22.66
CA ALA A 275 -9.20 2.65 -22.93
C ALA A 275 -10.28 3.70 -23.26
N CYS A 276 -10.36 4.79 -22.49
CA CYS A 276 -11.31 5.88 -22.73
C CYS A 276 -11.06 6.59 -24.08
N LEU A 277 -9.80 6.90 -24.42
CA LEU A 277 -9.44 7.49 -25.73
C LEU A 277 -9.89 6.62 -26.88
N LEU A 278 -9.61 5.32 -26.84
CA LEU A 278 -10.01 4.39 -27.89
C LEU A 278 -11.53 4.23 -27.96
N ALA A 279 -12.24 4.20 -26.82
CA ALA A 279 -13.70 4.11 -26.78
C ALA A 279 -14.35 5.34 -27.41
N LEU A 280 -13.92 6.54 -27.04
CA LEU A 280 -14.43 7.80 -27.60
C LEU A 280 -14.08 7.94 -29.08
N ARG A 281 -12.86 7.52 -29.51
CA ARG A 281 -12.42 7.57 -30.90
C ARG A 281 -13.22 6.66 -31.82
N THR A 282 -13.60 5.47 -31.34
CA THR A 282 -14.30 4.45 -32.12
C THR A 282 -15.82 4.50 -32.00
N GLY A 283 -16.34 5.19 -30.96
CA GLY A 283 -17.75 5.17 -30.59
C GLY A 283 -18.24 3.78 -30.16
N LYS A 284 -17.36 2.91 -29.72
CA LYS A 284 -17.63 1.54 -29.28
C LYS A 284 -16.98 1.25 -27.91
N PRO A 285 -17.55 0.34 -27.11
CA PRO A 285 -16.89 -0.12 -25.92
C PRO A 285 -15.50 -0.68 -26.23
N VAL A 286 -14.51 -0.34 -25.40
CA VAL A 286 -13.12 -0.84 -25.55
C VAL A 286 -12.63 -1.44 -24.25
N LYS A 287 -12.20 -2.69 -24.33
CA LYS A 287 -11.59 -3.44 -23.22
C LYS A 287 -10.08 -3.53 -23.39
N ILE A 288 -9.33 -3.22 -22.35
CA ILE A 288 -7.88 -3.50 -22.28
C ILE A 288 -7.64 -4.47 -21.12
N VAL A 289 -6.83 -5.49 -21.36
CA VAL A 289 -6.38 -6.45 -20.34
C VAL A 289 -4.90 -6.70 -20.56
N TYR A 290 -4.06 -6.39 -19.56
CA TYR A 290 -2.64 -6.72 -19.64
C TYR A 290 -2.42 -8.20 -19.39
N ASN A 291 -1.48 -8.78 -20.10
CA ASN A 291 -0.88 -10.04 -19.69
C ASN A 291 0.16 -9.78 -18.60
N ARG A 292 0.73 -10.84 -18.00
CA ARG A 292 1.70 -10.68 -16.91
C ARG A 292 2.97 -9.93 -17.34
N PHE A 293 3.44 -10.14 -18.55
CA PHE A 293 4.60 -9.42 -19.09
C PHE A 293 4.32 -7.91 -19.20
N GLU A 294 3.16 -7.55 -19.76
CA GLU A 294 2.74 -6.15 -19.88
C GLU A 294 2.54 -5.50 -18.50
N SER A 295 2.04 -6.24 -17.52
CA SER A 295 1.83 -5.76 -16.16
C SER A 295 3.14 -5.27 -15.54
N PHE A 296 4.25 -5.98 -15.70
CA PHE A 296 5.58 -5.55 -15.23
C PHE A 296 6.09 -4.22 -15.84
N PHE A 297 5.47 -3.73 -16.90
CA PHE A 297 5.79 -2.43 -17.51
C PHE A 297 4.67 -1.40 -17.35
N GLY A 298 3.50 -1.84 -16.95
CA GLY A 298 2.27 -1.06 -16.97
C GLY A 298 1.91 -0.36 -15.66
N HIS A 299 2.67 -0.55 -14.60
CA HIS A 299 2.50 0.09 -13.31
C HIS A 299 3.85 0.43 -12.65
N VAL A 300 3.80 1.19 -11.56
CA VAL A 300 4.97 1.59 -10.79
C VAL A 300 5.45 0.50 -9.84
N HIS A 301 6.71 0.56 -9.41
CA HIS A 301 7.35 -0.43 -8.56
C HIS A 301 7.81 0.15 -7.22
N ARG A 302 8.28 -0.69 -6.28
CA ARG A 302 8.95 -0.21 -5.08
C ARG A 302 10.30 0.42 -5.45
N HIS A 303 10.57 1.60 -4.93
CA HIS A 303 11.85 2.26 -5.06
C HIS A 303 13.00 1.37 -4.56
N PRO A 304 13.95 0.98 -5.41
CA PRO A 304 15.21 0.48 -4.90
C PRO A 304 15.96 1.59 -4.18
N ALA A 305 16.78 1.24 -3.20
CA ALA A 305 17.41 2.23 -2.34
C ALA A 305 18.86 1.90 -2.01
N LYS A 306 19.66 2.95 -1.84
CA LYS A 306 20.93 2.93 -1.10
C LYS A 306 20.76 3.74 0.18
N LEU A 307 21.15 3.16 1.30
CA LEU A 307 20.97 3.74 2.61
C LEU A 307 22.29 3.74 3.36
N TYR A 308 22.71 4.90 3.81
CA TYR A 308 23.93 5.09 4.58
C TYR A 308 23.56 5.49 6.00
N TYR A 309 23.97 4.72 6.99
CA TYR A 309 23.62 4.93 8.38
C TYR A 309 24.84 4.96 9.28
N GLU A 310 24.86 5.89 10.24
CA GLU A 310 25.70 5.90 11.42
C GLU A 310 24.82 5.96 12.66
N HIS A 311 25.10 5.12 13.66
CA HIS A 311 24.47 5.20 14.98
C HIS A 311 25.52 5.12 16.07
N GLY A 312 25.33 5.89 17.13
CA GLY A 312 26.14 5.82 18.36
C GLY A 312 25.34 5.34 19.54
N ALA A 313 26.05 4.68 20.46
CA ALA A 313 25.49 4.28 21.75
C ALA A 313 26.54 4.42 22.86
N THR A 314 26.08 4.64 24.08
CA THR A 314 26.89 4.56 25.31
C THR A 314 27.16 3.09 25.65
N LYS A 315 28.16 2.83 26.52
CA LYS A 315 28.53 1.47 26.98
C LYS A 315 27.40 0.72 27.68
N ASP A 316 26.44 1.43 28.28
CA ASP A 316 25.25 0.87 28.92
C ASP A 316 24.08 0.68 27.91
N GLY A 317 24.32 0.92 26.62
CA GLY A 317 23.41 0.61 25.52
C GLY A 317 22.40 1.69 25.17
N LYS A 318 22.50 2.91 25.69
CA LYS A 318 21.63 4.02 25.29
C LYS A 318 22.10 4.64 23.97
N LEU A 319 21.18 4.78 23.03
CA LEU A 319 21.43 5.47 21.76
C LEU A 319 21.76 6.95 22.01
N THR A 320 22.74 7.48 21.32
CA THR A 320 23.20 8.86 21.46
C THR A 320 22.83 9.71 20.25
N HIS A 321 23.05 9.21 19.04
CA HIS A 321 22.77 9.94 17.82
C HIS A 321 22.51 9.00 16.64
N MET A 322 21.94 9.56 15.59
CA MET A 322 21.85 8.94 14.27
C MET A 322 22.16 9.95 13.18
N LYS A 323 22.93 9.50 12.19
CA LYS A 323 23.08 10.17 10.91
C LYS A 323 22.72 9.23 9.79
N CYS A 324 21.88 9.65 8.85
CA CYS A 324 21.58 8.81 7.70
C CYS A 324 21.37 9.62 6.42
N ARG A 325 21.66 8.96 5.31
CA ARG A 325 21.35 9.41 3.97
C ARG A 325 20.66 8.28 3.21
N ILE A 326 19.48 8.55 2.69
CA ILE A 326 18.63 7.62 1.96
C ILE A 326 18.49 8.12 0.53
N VAL A 327 18.90 7.29 -0.43
CA VAL A 327 18.80 7.56 -1.86
C VAL A 327 17.85 6.54 -2.47
N LEU A 328 16.68 7.02 -2.90
CA LEU A 328 15.65 6.24 -3.57
C LEU A 328 15.76 6.46 -5.08
N ASP A 329 15.66 5.41 -5.87
CA ASP A 329 15.54 5.54 -7.31
C ASP A 329 14.05 5.61 -7.68
N GLY A 330 13.58 6.75 -8.16
CA GLY A 330 12.21 7.00 -8.60
C GLY A 330 11.92 6.52 -10.02
N GLY A 331 12.97 6.18 -10.78
CA GLY A 331 12.81 5.85 -12.19
C GLY A 331 12.50 7.06 -13.07
N ALA A 332 11.83 6.83 -14.18
CA ALA A 332 11.66 7.86 -15.23
C ALA A 332 10.62 8.94 -14.90
N TYR A 333 9.73 8.72 -13.95
CA TYR A 333 8.62 9.61 -13.61
C TYR A 333 8.41 9.68 -12.10
N ALA A 334 7.89 10.81 -11.62
CA ALA A 334 7.81 11.09 -10.20
C ALA A 334 6.83 10.19 -9.43
N SER A 335 5.66 9.90 -9.98
CA SER A 335 4.60 9.17 -9.26
C SER A 335 4.41 9.72 -7.83
N ALA A 336 4.45 8.86 -6.80
CA ALA A 336 4.37 9.21 -5.39
C ALA A 336 5.77 9.35 -4.73
N SER A 337 6.85 9.55 -5.49
CA SER A 337 8.21 9.60 -4.94
C SER A 337 8.41 10.69 -3.87
N PRO A 338 7.82 11.91 -3.98
CA PRO A 338 7.95 12.92 -2.92
C PRO A 338 7.43 12.42 -1.57
N ALA A 339 6.22 11.85 -1.52
CA ALA A 339 5.64 11.32 -0.30
C ALA A 339 6.40 10.07 0.22
N VAL A 340 6.97 9.23 -0.66
CA VAL A 340 7.83 8.11 -0.26
C VAL A 340 9.10 8.61 0.42
N VAL A 341 9.70 9.71 -0.07
CA VAL A 341 10.86 10.37 0.55
C VAL A 341 10.50 10.91 1.93
N GLY A 342 9.33 11.57 2.07
CA GLY A 342 8.83 12.08 3.35
C GLY A 342 8.71 10.97 4.39
N ASN A 343 8.08 9.85 4.05
CA ASN A 343 7.97 8.71 4.94
C ASN A 343 9.32 8.04 5.22
N ALA A 344 10.18 7.87 4.21
CA ALA A 344 11.50 7.27 4.40
C ALA A 344 12.35 8.10 5.38
N SER A 345 12.29 9.42 5.29
CA SER A 345 13.02 10.32 6.20
C SER A 345 12.42 10.35 7.60
N SER A 346 11.10 10.60 7.73
CA SER A 346 10.43 10.79 9.03
C SER A 346 10.42 9.53 9.90
N LEU A 347 10.45 8.35 9.28
CA LEU A 347 10.43 7.06 9.98
C LEU A 347 11.80 6.35 10.01
N SER A 348 12.87 7.02 9.56
CA SER A 348 14.23 6.45 9.45
C SER A 348 14.90 6.11 10.78
N VAL A 349 14.46 6.73 11.86
CA VAL A 349 14.93 6.43 13.23
C VAL A 349 14.37 5.10 13.74
N GLY A 350 13.28 4.63 13.13
CA GLY A 350 12.54 3.48 13.65
C GLY A 350 11.77 3.83 14.95
N PRO A 351 11.29 2.81 15.68
CA PRO A 351 10.56 3.01 16.92
C PRO A 351 11.49 3.21 18.14
N TYR A 352 12.52 4.06 17.99
CA TYR A 352 13.55 4.28 19.00
C TYR A 352 13.65 5.74 19.44
N VAL A 353 14.09 5.95 20.67
CA VAL A 353 14.34 7.28 21.25
C VAL A 353 15.73 7.74 20.88
N ILE A 354 15.83 8.70 19.96
CA ILE A 354 17.09 9.37 19.58
C ILE A 354 16.81 10.86 19.42
N ASP A 355 17.48 11.69 20.22
CA ASP A 355 17.23 13.13 20.21
C ASP A 355 18.07 13.90 19.21
N ASP A 356 19.27 13.39 18.89
CA ASP A 356 20.24 14.02 18.03
C ASP A 356 20.31 13.29 16.68
N VAL A 357 19.73 13.91 15.63
CA VAL A 357 19.63 13.29 14.31
C VAL A 357 19.98 14.27 13.19
N ASP A 358 20.62 13.75 12.14
CA ASP A 358 20.86 14.40 10.85
C ASP A 358 20.50 13.43 9.74
N ILE A 359 19.36 13.66 9.10
CA ILE A 359 18.73 12.79 8.12
C ILE A 359 18.58 13.52 6.80
N GLU A 360 18.93 12.88 5.72
CA GLU A 360 18.64 13.31 4.36
C GLU A 360 18.05 12.16 3.55
N ALA A 361 16.86 12.34 2.98
CA ALA A 361 16.30 11.44 1.99
C ALA A 361 16.09 12.18 0.67
N ILE A 362 16.42 11.49 -0.44
CA ILE A 362 16.21 12.01 -1.80
C ILE A 362 15.61 10.91 -2.68
N ALA A 363 14.85 11.31 -3.71
CA ALA A 363 14.48 10.45 -4.82
C ALA A 363 15.06 10.99 -6.13
N LEU A 364 15.50 10.08 -7.00
CA LEU A 364 16.17 10.40 -8.26
C LEU A 364 15.23 10.16 -9.45
N TYR A 365 15.38 10.96 -10.50
CA TYR A 365 14.99 10.59 -11.86
C TYR A 365 16.11 9.78 -12.51
N THR A 366 15.73 8.65 -13.10
CA THR A 366 16.63 7.76 -13.87
C THR A 366 15.89 7.22 -15.11
N ASN A 367 16.56 6.42 -15.94
CA ASN A 367 15.88 5.70 -17.03
C ASN A 367 15.42 4.28 -16.62
N ASN A 368 15.48 3.97 -15.33
CA ASN A 368 14.90 2.75 -14.77
C ASN A 368 13.37 2.81 -14.81
N PRO A 369 12.66 1.67 -14.64
CA PRO A 369 11.22 1.66 -14.56
C PRO A 369 10.70 2.62 -13.49
N PRO A 370 9.56 3.31 -13.71
CA PRO A 370 8.97 4.21 -12.73
C PRO A 370 8.68 3.51 -11.41
N CYS A 371 8.98 4.19 -10.31
CA CYS A 371 8.71 3.73 -8.96
C CYS A 371 7.67 4.63 -8.29
N GLY A 372 6.82 4.02 -7.45
CA GLY A 372 5.74 4.70 -6.77
C GLY A 372 5.31 3.94 -5.52
N ALA A 373 4.02 3.91 -5.26
CA ALA A 373 3.48 3.31 -4.06
C ALA A 373 3.62 1.78 -4.04
N MET A 374 4.20 1.27 -2.97
CA MET A 374 4.12 -0.13 -2.59
C MET A 374 4.07 -0.26 -1.08
N ARG A 375 3.29 -1.22 -0.57
CA ARG A 375 3.03 -1.49 0.85
C ARG A 375 4.26 -1.27 1.72
N GLY A 376 4.17 -0.35 2.70
CA GLY A 376 5.27 0.12 3.56
C GLY A 376 5.91 1.45 3.15
N PHE A 377 5.81 1.87 1.86
CA PHE A 377 5.96 3.24 1.35
C PHE A 377 7.17 4.01 1.92
N GLY A 378 8.40 3.56 1.63
CA GLY A 378 9.65 4.17 2.11
C GLY A 378 10.11 3.65 3.48
N ALA A 379 9.19 3.41 4.41
CA ALA A 379 9.51 2.92 5.74
C ALA A 379 10.07 1.48 5.75
N VAL A 380 9.75 0.64 4.74
CA VAL A 380 10.32 -0.72 4.62
C VAL A 380 11.82 -0.66 4.37
N GLN A 381 12.24 0.22 3.45
CA GLN A 381 13.66 0.42 3.15
C GLN A 381 14.44 0.91 4.37
N ALA A 382 13.89 1.94 5.06
CA ALA A 382 14.48 2.46 6.28
C ALA A 382 14.55 1.41 7.39
N CYS A 383 13.48 0.62 7.58
CA CYS A 383 13.40 -0.43 8.60
C CYS A 383 14.50 -1.48 8.44
N PHE A 384 14.78 -1.89 7.22
CA PHE A 384 15.89 -2.81 6.95
C PHE A 384 17.23 -2.27 7.47
N ALA A 385 17.53 -1.01 7.23
CA ALA A 385 18.80 -0.40 7.58
C ALA A 385 18.93 -0.12 9.09
N TYR A 386 17.93 0.54 9.71
CA TYR A 386 18.03 0.84 11.14
C TYR A 386 18.03 -0.43 12.01
N GLU A 387 17.29 -1.47 11.63
CA GLU A 387 17.27 -2.73 12.36
C GLU A 387 18.61 -3.49 12.26
N ALA A 388 19.27 -3.41 11.09
CA ALA A 388 20.62 -3.94 10.95
C ALA A 388 21.64 -3.18 11.82
N GLN A 389 21.49 -1.87 11.98
CA GLN A 389 22.31 -1.06 12.89
C GLN A 389 22.09 -1.46 14.35
N MET A 390 20.83 -1.72 14.76
CA MET A 390 20.55 -2.20 16.13
C MET A 390 21.22 -3.54 16.43
N ASP A 391 21.24 -4.47 15.48
CA ASP A 391 21.97 -5.74 15.61
C ASP A 391 23.49 -5.52 15.76
N LYS A 392 24.07 -4.62 14.94
CA LYS A 392 25.50 -4.27 14.99
C LYS A 392 25.89 -3.67 16.36
N LEU A 393 25.07 -2.75 16.89
CA LEU A 393 25.28 -2.14 18.20
C LEU A 393 25.15 -3.17 19.32
N ALA A 394 24.08 -3.96 19.35
CA ALA A 394 23.87 -5.00 20.36
C ALA A 394 25.06 -5.99 20.40
N LYS A 395 25.51 -6.44 19.20
CA LYS A 395 26.67 -7.34 19.08
C LYS A 395 27.97 -6.72 19.63
N LYS A 396 28.24 -5.44 19.27
CA LYS A 396 29.48 -4.74 19.75
C LYS A 396 29.47 -4.50 21.25
N LEU A 397 28.28 -4.26 21.83
CA LEU A 397 28.11 -4.05 23.28
C LEU A 397 27.99 -5.36 24.06
N GLY A 398 27.80 -6.50 23.39
CA GLY A 398 27.57 -7.79 24.03
C GLY A 398 26.20 -7.92 24.71
N LEU A 399 25.21 -7.17 24.24
CA LEU A 399 23.86 -7.15 24.75
C LEU A 399 22.94 -8.09 23.94
N ASP A 400 21.90 -8.63 24.62
CA ASP A 400 20.82 -9.34 23.92
C ASP A 400 20.12 -8.37 22.95
N PRO A 401 19.92 -8.76 21.68
CA PRO A 401 19.35 -7.84 20.68
C PRO A 401 17.93 -7.37 21.00
N VAL A 402 17.13 -8.13 21.73
CA VAL A 402 15.80 -7.71 22.18
C VAL A 402 15.92 -6.75 23.36
N GLU A 403 16.77 -7.05 24.34
CA GLU A 403 16.99 -6.16 25.50
C GLU A 403 17.55 -4.81 25.08
N PHE A 404 18.47 -4.78 24.10
CA PHE A 404 19.01 -3.54 23.54
C PHE A 404 17.89 -2.68 22.88
N ARG A 405 17.00 -3.31 22.10
CA ARG A 405 15.85 -2.62 21.48
C ARG A 405 14.86 -2.13 22.54
N GLN A 406 14.55 -2.94 23.54
CA GLN A 406 13.64 -2.56 24.64
C GLN A 406 14.18 -1.38 25.47
N LEU A 407 15.49 -1.34 25.68
CA LEU A 407 16.16 -0.25 26.42
C LEU A 407 15.98 1.11 25.73
N ASN A 408 15.88 1.11 24.40
CA ASN A 408 15.78 2.31 23.55
C ASN A 408 14.40 2.50 22.91
N ALA A 409 13.43 1.64 23.26
CA ALA A 409 12.11 1.67 22.67
C ALA A 409 11.36 2.97 22.99
N MET A 410 10.67 3.51 21.97
CA MET A 410 9.76 4.62 22.21
C MET A 410 8.51 4.18 22.96
N GLU A 411 7.91 5.13 23.64
CA GLU A 411 6.65 5.00 24.36
C GLU A 411 5.74 6.21 24.07
N GLN A 412 4.53 6.18 24.57
CA GLN A 412 3.64 7.33 24.46
C GLN A 412 4.31 8.56 25.10
N GLY A 413 4.30 9.67 24.40
CA GLY A 413 4.99 10.91 24.78
C GLY A 413 6.39 11.07 24.21
N THR A 414 6.98 10.04 23.60
CA THR A 414 8.24 10.18 22.86
C THR A 414 8.10 11.20 21.74
N VAL A 415 9.10 12.06 21.59
CA VAL A 415 9.11 13.06 20.52
C VAL A 415 9.88 12.50 19.33
N MET A 416 9.21 12.45 18.16
CA MET A 416 9.78 12.01 16.90
C MET A 416 10.88 12.96 16.41
N PRO A 417 11.75 12.53 15.47
CA PRO A 417 12.73 13.41 14.84
C PRO A 417 12.15 14.67 14.22
N THR A 418 10.91 14.61 13.77
CA THR A 418 10.14 15.74 13.21
C THR A 418 9.63 16.73 14.26
N GLY A 419 9.91 16.50 15.56
CA GLY A 419 9.37 17.29 16.66
C GLY A 419 7.97 16.90 17.11
N GLN A 420 7.30 15.99 16.40
CA GLN A 420 5.96 15.52 16.71
C GLN A 420 5.97 14.56 17.91
N PRO A 421 5.15 14.79 18.97
CA PRO A 421 4.98 13.81 20.05
C PRO A 421 4.12 12.62 19.58
N VAL A 422 4.47 11.42 20.04
CA VAL A 422 3.64 10.22 19.92
C VAL A 422 2.56 10.28 20.99
N ASP A 423 1.36 10.67 20.63
CA ASP A 423 0.26 10.97 21.56
C ASP A 423 -0.71 9.80 21.79
N SER A 424 -0.46 8.66 21.19
CA SER A 424 -1.22 7.41 21.39
C SER A 424 -0.30 6.29 21.92
N PRO A 425 -0.85 5.17 22.43
CA PRO A 425 -0.01 4.08 22.93
C PRO A 425 1.04 3.62 21.94
N ALA A 426 2.30 3.42 22.39
CA ALA A 426 3.42 2.94 21.59
C ALA A 426 4.07 1.74 22.30
N PRO A 427 3.50 0.53 22.22
CA PRO A 427 3.87 -0.62 23.05
C PRO A 427 5.09 -1.38 22.50
N VAL A 428 6.12 -0.68 22.02
CA VAL A 428 7.26 -1.25 21.30
C VAL A 428 8.00 -2.32 22.12
N ALA A 429 8.33 -1.99 23.37
CA ALA A 429 8.99 -2.93 24.28
C ALA A 429 8.12 -4.16 24.59
N GLU A 430 6.81 -3.99 24.72
CA GLU A 430 5.87 -5.08 24.97
C GLU A 430 5.73 -6.01 23.76
N LEU A 431 5.65 -5.47 22.54
CA LEU A 431 5.60 -6.26 21.30
C LEU A 431 6.86 -7.13 21.15
N LEU A 432 8.04 -6.58 21.43
CA LEU A 432 9.30 -7.31 21.41
C LEU A 432 9.32 -8.42 22.48
N ARG A 433 8.82 -8.12 23.69
CA ARG A 433 8.70 -9.11 24.77
C ARG A 433 7.78 -10.27 24.36
N ARG A 434 6.65 -9.97 23.71
CA ARG A 434 5.67 -10.96 23.26
C ARG A 434 6.25 -11.90 22.20
N VAL A 435 6.87 -11.39 21.14
CA VAL A 435 7.46 -12.26 20.12
C VAL A 435 8.62 -13.10 20.67
N LYS A 436 9.43 -12.56 21.62
CA LYS A 436 10.48 -13.33 22.31
C LYS A 436 9.92 -14.47 23.16
N ALA A 437 8.75 -14.25 23.80
CA ALA A 437 8.11 -15.20 24.68
C ALA A 437 7.31 -16.31 23.97
N MET A 438 6.99 -16.16 22.68
CA MET A 438 6.31 -17.21 21.93
C MET A 438 7.11 -18.51 21.93
N PRO A 439 6.47 -19.70 21.97
CA PRO A 439 7.16 -20.98 21.87
C PRO A 439 8.09 -21.04 20.64
N MET A 440 9.29 -21.55 20.83
CA MET A 440 10.22 -21.77 19.71
C MET A 440 9.79 -22.99 18.90
N PRO A 441 9.87 -22.94 17.57
CA PRO A 441 9.65 -24.12 16.76
C PRO A 441 10.72 -25.19 17.10
N PRO A 442 10.37 -26.48 17.05
CA PRO A 442 11.28 -27.56 17.42
C PRO A 442 12.54 -27.53 16.54
N GLU A 443 13.68 -27.89 17.14
CA GLU A 443 14.89 -28.14 16.39
C GLU A 443 14.74 -29.43 15.58
N ARG A 444 15.22 -29.39 14.34
CA ARG A 444 15.29 -30.56 13.48
C ARG A 444 16.65 -31.21 13.64
N GLN A 445 16.68 -32.51 13.76
CA GLN A 445 17.91 -33.28 13.70
C GLN A 445 18.10 -33.78 12.26
N TRP A 446 19.07 -33.23 11.58
CA TRP A 446 19.45 -33.64 10.21
C TRP A 446 20.44 -34.80 10.20
N GLU A 447 20.67 -35.50 11.32
CA GLU A 447 21.55 -36.64 11.35
C GLU A 447 21.13 -37.67 10.31
N SER A 448 22.06 -38.01 9.44
CA SER A 448 22.02 -38.96 8.35
C SER A 448 21.21 -40.18 8.66
N SER A 449 19.89 -40.17 8.51
CA SER A 449 19.09 -41.34 8.72
C SER A 449 18.13 -41.55 7.55
N GLU A 450 18.07 -42.76 7.11
CA GLU A 450 17.02 -43.31 6.28
C GLU A 450 15.66 -42.76 6.76
N GLY A 451 15.08 -41.77 6.05
CA GLY A 451 13.75 -41.26 6.33
C GLY A 451 13.60 -39.74 6.52
N ALA A 452 14.64 -38.92 6.46
CA ALA A 452 14.49 -37.49 6.47
C ALA A 452 13.77 -37.02 5.19
N ASP A 453 12.67 -36.28 5.35
CA ASP A 453 11.96 -35.72 4.20
C ASP A 453 12.78 -34.55 3.61
N VAL A 454 13.49 -34.82 2.51
CA VAL A 454 14.34 -33.85 1.80
C VAL A 454 13.58 -32.56 1.42
N ARG A 455 12.24 -32.59 1.30
CA ARG A 455 11.42 -31.39 1.03
C ARG A 455 11.47 -30.40 2.20
N GLN A 456 11.92 -30.82 3.36
CA GLN A 456 12.04 -29.97 4.54
C GLN A 456 13.37 -29.25 4.64
N LEU A 457 14.35 -29.64 3.83
CA LEU A 457 15.65 -28.96 3.76
C LEU A 457 15.54 -27.57 3.11
N PRO A 458 16.48 -26.65 3.38
CA PRO A 458 16.65 -25.45 2.54
C PRO A 458 16.78 -25.85 1.07
N GLY A 459 15.99 -25.23 0.18
CA GLY A 459 15.92 -25.60 -1.24
C GLY A 459 15.16 -26.89 -1.56
N GLY A 460 14.64 -27.60 -0.56
CA GLY A 460 13.80 -28.79 -0.75
C GLY A 460 14.51 -29.88 -1.58
N LEU A 461 13.85 -30.36 -2.65
CA LEU A 461 14.39 -31.41 -3.53
C LEU A 461 15.67 -31.01 -4.26
N SER A 462 16.00 -29.72 -4.34
CA SER A 462 17.24 -29.22 -4.95
C SER A 462 18.42 -29.26 -4.00
N ASN A 463 18.22 -29.59 -2.72
CA ASN A 463 19.32 -29.67 -1.76
C ASN A 463 20.14 -30.95 -2.00
N THR A 464 21.42 -30.79 -2.31
CA THR A 464 22.38 -31.88 -2.59
C THR A 464 23.29 -32.19 -1.42
N THR A 465 23.26 -31.40 -0.33
CA THR A 465 24.07 -31.64 0.89
C THR A 465 23.41 -32.62 1.84
N HIS A 466 22.14 -32.97 1.61
CA HIS A 466 21.35 -33.84 2.51
C HIS A 466 21.26 -33.34 3.97
N GLY A 467 21.46 -32.02 4.18
CA GLY A 467 21.40 -31.36 5.48
C GLY A 467 22.76 -31.19 6.17
N GLU A 468 23.84 -31.67 5.55
CA GLU A 468 25.21 -31.29 5.98
C GLU A 468 25.41 -29.79 5.78
N GLY A 469 25.93 -29.09 6.74
CA GLY A 469 26.15 -27.64 6.67
C GLY A 469 24.94 -26.77 6.96
N VAL A 470 23.78 -27.37 7.29
CA VAL A 470 22.61 -26.59 7.72
C VAL A 470 22.81 -26.04 9.12
N VAL A 471 22.72 -24.72 9.24
CA VAL A 471 22.80 -23.98 10.50
C VAL A 471 21.48 -23.25 10.78
N ARG A 472 21.14 -23.10 12.07
CA ARG A 472 19.90 -22.43 12.49
C ARG A 472 20.21 -21.07 13.09
N GLY A 473 19.36 -20.09 12.80
CA GLY A 473 19.45 -18.76 13.36
C GLY A 473 18.12 -18.19 13.77
N VAL A 474 18.16 -17.24 14.71
CA VAL A 474 17.00 -16.51 15.21
C VAL A 474 17.28 -15.03 15.09
N GLY A 475 16.32 -14.27 14.59
CA GLY A 475 16.42 -12.84 14.45
C GLY A 475 15.17 -12.13 14.93
N TYR A 476 15.32 -10.88 15.34
CA TYR A 476 14.26 -10.02 15.84
C TYR A 476 14.30 -8.67 15.15
N ALA A 477 13.14 -8.08 14.93
CA ALA A 477 13.03 -6.72 14.46
C ALA A 477 11.71 -6.08 14.90
N VAL A 478 11.67 -4.75 14.94
CA VAL A 478 10.46 -3.99 15.23
C VAL A 478 10.36 -2.78 14.29
N GLY A 479 9.14 -2.50 13.79
CA GLY A 479 8.89 -1.43 12.85
C GLY A 479 7.85 -0.44 13.35
N ILE A 480 7.95 0.79 12.82
CA ILE A 480 6.96 1.85 12.98
C ILE A 480 6.46 2.28 11.60
N LYS A 481 5.15 2.48 11.46
CA LYS A 481 4.52 3.01 10.25
C LYS A 481 3.46 4.04 10.59
N ASN A 482 3.48 5.16 9.88
CA ASN A 482 2.38 6.12 9.93
C ASN A 482 1.11 5.52 9.29
N VAL A 483 -0.04 6.00 9.74
CA VAL A 483 -1.38 5.66 9.24
C VAL A 483 -2.06 6.93 8.73
N GLY A 484 -2.79 6.83 7.62
CA GLY A 484 -3.41 7.96 6.96
C GLY A 484 -2.46 8.72 6.05
N PHE A 485 -2.99 9.63 5.25
CA PHE A 485 -2.19 10.58 4.51
C PHE A 485 -1.55 11.58 5.48
N SER A 486 -0.39 12.08 5.10
CA SER A 486 0.52 12.83 5.98
C SER A 486 0.80 14.22 5.42
N GLU A 487 1.59 15.01 6.17
CA GLU A 487 2.30 16.19 5.68
C GLU A 487 1.39 17.28 5.13
N GLY A 488 0.23 17.49 5.78
CA GLY A 488 -0.70 18.54 5.44
C GLY A 488 -1.70 18.18 4.33
N PHE A 489 -1.69 16.93 3.85
CA PHE A 489 -2.70 16.48 2.89
C PHE A 489 -4.10 16.47 3.54
N ASP A 490 -5.10 17.02 2.84
CA ASP A 490 -6.52 17.00 3.28
C ASP A 490 -7.12 15.61 3.08
N ASP A 491 -6.96 14.75 4.09
CA ASP A 491 -7.42 13.36 4.06
C ASP A 491 -8.85 13.24 4.60
N TYR A 492 -9.78 12.96 3.71
CA TYR A 492 -11.19 12.81 4.01
C TYR A 492 -11.82 11.61 3.29
N SER A 493 -13.01 11.23 3.73
CA SER A 493 -13.87 10.28 3.03
C SER A 493 -15.32 10.69 3.14
N THR A 494 -16.09 10.39 2.09
CA THR A 494 -17.53 10.54 2.05
C THR A 494 -18.22 9.18 2.12
N ALA A 495 -19.26 9.08 2.91
CA ALA A 495 -20.11 7.90 2.99
C ALA A 495 -21.58 8.31 2.88
N LYS A 496 -22.34 7.57 2.07
CA LYS A 496 -23.77 7.67 1.95
C LYS A 496 -24.40 6.44 2.58
N VAL A 497 -25.31 6.66 3.53
CA VAL A 497 -26.02 5.57 4.22
C VAL A 497 -27.52 5.81 4.06
N ARG A 498 -28.23 4.79 3.59
CA ARG A 498 -29.68 4.76 3.42
C ARG A 498 -30.27 3.63 4.26
N MET A 499 -31.36 3.92 4.93
CA MET A 499 -32.14 2.95 5.68
C MET A 499 -33.59 2.97 5.22
N GLU A 500 -34.13 1.81 4.89
CA GLU A 500 -35.48 1.63 4.38
C GLU A 500 -36.01 0.24 4.72
N VAL A 501 -37.30 0.02 4.53
CA VAL A 501 -37.93 -1.29 4.70
C VAL A 501 -38.04 -1.99 3.36
N VAL A 502 -37.43 -3.18 3.23
CA VAL A 502 -37.49 -4.01 2.05
C VAL A 502 -38.04 -5.37 2.43
N GLY A 503 -39.22 -5.75 1.86
CA GLY A 503 -39.84 -7.03 2.18
C GLY A 503 -40.30 -7.18 3.65
N GLY A 504 -40.55 -6.08 4.33
CA GLY A 504 -40.98 -6.04 5.74
C GLY A 504 -39.81 -6.02 6.75
N GLU A 505 -38.56 -6.02 6.28
CA GLU A 505 -37.34 -5.99 7.12
C GLU A 505 -36.59 -4.68 6.95
N PRO A 506 -36.03 -4.09 8.03
CA PRO A 506 -35.20 -2.90 7.91
C PRO A 506 -33.86 -3.26 7.28
N VAL A 507 -33.49 -2.55 6.22
CA VAL A 507 -32.24 -2.75 5.45
C VAL A 507 -31.46 -1.45 5.44
N ALA A 508 -30.16 -1.53 5.72
CA ALA A 508 -29.23 -0.44 5.52
C ALA A 508 -28.41 -0.66 4.23
N THR A 509 -28.27 0.39 3.44
CA THR A 509 -27.39 0.40 2.26
C THR A 509 -26.25 1.39 2.50
N VAL A 510 -25.01 0.94 2.36
CA VAL A 510 -23.81 1.76 2.48
C VAL A 510 -23.20 1.95 1.10
N HIS A 511 -22.98 3.19 0.70
CA HIS A 511 -22.34 3.56 -0.57
C HIS A 511 -21.14 4.46 -0.29
N THR A 512 -19.96 4.03 -0.70
CA THR A 512 -18.70 4.79 -0.63
C THR A 512 -17.91 4.56 -1.90
N ALA A 513 -16.99 5.46 -2.23
CA ALA A 513 -16.04 5.27 -3.32
C ALA A 513 -14.80 4.45 -2.91
N MET A 514 -14.84 3.76 -1.76
CA MET A 514 -13.73 2.94 -1.28
C MET A 514 -13.45 1.76 -2.21
N ALA A 515 -12.22 1.68 -2.70
CA ALA A 515 -11.79 0.54 -3.49
C ALA A 515 -11.57 -0.70 -2.59
N GLU A 516 -12.36 -1.76 -2.82
CA GLU A 516 -12.15 -3.09 -2.24
C GLU A 516 -11.14 -3.85 -3.11
N VAL A 517 -9.89 -3.89 -2.67
CA VAL A 517 -8.78 -4.52 -3.40
C VAL A 517 -8.42 -5.92 -2.89
N GLY A 518 -9.22 -6.42 -1.93
CA GLY A 518 -9.03 -7.72 -1.26
C GLY A 518 -8.84 -7.62 0.25
N GLN A 519 -8.70 -6.40 0.81
CA GLN A 519 -8.43 -6.14 2.22
C GLN A 519 -9.64 -6.41 3.15
N GLY A 520 -10.87 -6.49 2.61
CA GLY A 520 -12.08 -6.76 3.40
C GLY A 520 -12.76 -5.50 3.97
N GLY A 521 -12.50 -4.33 3.42
CA GLY A 521 -13.09 -3.06 3.85
C GLY A 521 -14.62 -3.06 3.76
N VAL A 522 -15.20 -3.66 2.72
CA VAL A 522 -16.66 -3.82 2.59
C VAL A 522 -17.28 -4.61 3.74
N THR A 523 -16.56 -5.60 4.28
CA THR A 523 -17.00 -6.38 5.45
C THR A 523 -17.06 -5.48 6.69
N VAL A 524 -16.03 -4.66 6.90
CA VAL A 524 -15.95 -3.74 8.04
C VAL A 524 -17.03 -2.66 7.95
N HIS A 525 -17.30 -2.09 6.77
CA HIS A 525 -18.40 -1.14 6.58
C HIS A 525 -19.76 -1.76 6.91
N ALA A 526 -19.99 -3.00 6.52
CA ALA A 526 -21.21 -3.72 6.89
C ALA A 526 -21.30 -3.97 8.40
N GLN A 527 -20.18 -4.26 9.08
CA GLN A 527 -20.13 -4.42 10.53
C GLN A 527 -20.42 -3.11 11.27
N ILE A 528 -19.88 -1.98 10.79
CA ILE A 528 -20.17 -0.65 11.32
C ILE A 528 -21.66 -0.36 11.22
N ALA A 529 -22.24 -0.52 10.02
CA ALA A 529 -23.67 -0.25 9.79
C ALA A 529 -24.57 -1.15 10.66
N ARG A 530 -24.24 -2.44 10.80
CA ARG A 530 -24.99 -3.35 11.71
C ARG A 530 -24.93 -2.87 13.15
N THR A 531 -23.76 -2.48 13.62
CA THR A 531 -23.57 -2.04 15.00
C THR A 531 -24.29 -0.74 15.29
N GLU A 532 -24.17 0.26 14.42
CA GLU A 532 -24.72 1.60 14.65
C GLU A 532 -26.25 1.66 14.44
N LEU A 533 -26.76 0.86 13.49
CA LEU A 533 -28.18 0.89 13.11
C LEU A 533 -28.99 -0.28 13.66
N GLY A 534 -28.36 -1.24 14.34
CA GLY A 534 -29.04 -2.38 14.93
C GLY A 534 -29.78 -3.28 13.94
N VAL A 535 -29.34 -3.31 12.66
CA VAL A 535 -30.00 -4.09 11.59
C VAL A 535 -29.16 -5.31 11.21
N ASN A 536 -29.82 -6.39 10.78
CA ASN A 536 -29.12 -7.59 10.30
C ASN A 536 -28.77 -7.51 8.81
N GLN A 537 -29.64 -6.87 8.03
CA GLN A 537 -29.51 -6.77 6.58
C GLN A 537 -28.76 -5.49 6.21
N VAL A 538 -27.56 -5.66 5.63
CA VAL A 538 -26.75 -4.56 5.12
C VAL A 538 -26.31 -4.88 3.70
N THR A 539 -26.58 -3.94 2.79
CA THR A 539 -26.13 -3.96 1.41
C THR A 539 -24.96 -2.99 1.24
N ILE A 540 -23.89 -3.43 0.60
CA ILE A 540 -22.80 -2.53 0.17
C ILE A 540 -23.01 -2.23 -1.32
N HIS A 541 -23.25 -0.97 -1.63
CA HIS A 541 -23.36 -0.52 -3.02
C HIS A 541 -21.99 -0.61 -3.71
N PRO A 542 -21.94 -1.01 -5.00
CA PRO A 542 -20.67 -0.94 -5.75
C PRO A 542 -20.03 0.45 -5.69
N ALA A 543 -18.75 0.50 -5.44
CA ALA A 543 -18.02 1.77 -5.37
C ALA A 543 -17.96 2.45 -6.74
N ASP A 544 -18.34 3.71 -6.82
CA ASP A 544 -18.30 4.52 -8.03
C ASP A 544 -18.09 6.02 -7.72
N THR A 545 -18.00 6.84 -8.74
CA THR A 545 -17.85 8.30 -8.64
C THR A 545 -19.17 9.06 -8.46
N GLN A 546 -20.28 8.40 -8.19
CA GLN A 546 -21.58 9.03 -7.90
C GLN A 546 -21.77 9.40 -6.42
N VAL A 547 -20.86 9.02 -5.57
CA VAL A 547 -20.70 9.46 -4.18
C VAL A 547 -19.38 10.20 -4.05
N GLY A 548 -19.25 11.05 -3.03
CA GLY A 548 -18.01 11.78 -2.80
C GLY A 548 -16.79 10.87 -2.60
N SER A 549 -15.59 11.43 -2.66
CA SER A 549 -14.33 10.69 -2.57
C SER A 549 -14.19 9.91 -1.26
N ALA A 550 -13.65 8.70 -1.34
CA ALA A 550 -13.21 7.92 -0.18
C ALA A 550 -11.67 7.87 -0.05
N GLY A 551 -10.94 8.67 -0.83
CA GLY A 551 -9.48 8.60 -0.89
C GLY A 551 -8.96 7.29 -1.47
N SER A 552 -7.65 7.11 -1.48
CA SER A 552 -7.03 5.86 -1.92
C SER A 552 -7.19 4.76 -0.87
N THR A 553 -7.27 3.51 -1.34
CA THR A 553 -7.10 2.32 -0.49
C THR A 553 -5.60 2.06 -0.29
N SER A 554 -4.97 2.89 0.53
CA SER A 554 -3.54 2.89 0.84
C SER A 554 -3.29 3.42 2.26
N ALA A 555 -2.04 3.62 2.64
CA ALA A 555 -1.63 4.23 3.91
C ALA A 555 -2.35 3.65 5.16
N SER A 556 -2.86 2.43 5.08
CA SER A 556 -3.63 1.75 6.14
C SER A 556 -4.86 2.54 6.62
N ARG A 557 -5.42 3.45 5.79
CA ARG A 557 -6.36 4.50 6.19
C ARG A 557 -7.84 4.14 6.10
N GLN A 558 -8.22 3.15 5.29
CA GLN A 558 -9.65 2.95 4.93
C GLN A 558 -10.55 2.68 6.13
N THR A 559 -10.12 1.82 7.06
CA THR A 559 -10.92 1.56 8.27
C THR A 559 -11.00 2.78 9.19
N TYR A 560 -9.95 3.60 9.21
CA TYR A 560 -9.87 4.82 10.02
C TYR A 560 -10.71 5.95 9.41
N VAL A 561 -10.45 6.34 8.17
CA VAL A 561 -11.06 7.52 7.55
C VAL A 561 -12.43 7.20 6.95
N THR A 562 -12.52 6.18 6.07
CA THR A 562 -13.82 5.82 5.47
C THR A 562 -14.74 5.12 6.48
N GLY A 563 -14.17 4.28 7.37
CA GLY A 563 -14.93 3.71 8.48
C GLY A 563 -15.49 4.79 9.43
N GLY A 564 -14.74 5.89 9.65
CA GLY A 564 -15.20 7.07 10.38
C GLY A 564 -16.36 7.77 9.68
N ALA A 565 -16.30 7.94 8.35
CA ALA A 565 -17.40 8.50 7.55
C ALA A 565 -18.64 7.63 7.61
N VAL A 566 -18.51 6.30 7.47
CA VAL A 566 -19.64 5.36 7.58
C VAL A 566 -20.26 5.41 8.96
N LYS A 567 -19.43 5.44 10.03
CA LYS A 567 -19.92 5.58 11.41
C LYS A 567 -20.73 6.85 11.59
N ASN A 568 -20.18 7.99 11.18
CA ASN A 568 -20.84 9.29 11.32
C ASN A 568 -22.16 9.35 10.54
N ALA A 569 -22.18 8.87 9.30
CA ALA A 569 -23.40 8.79 8.50
C ALA A 569 -24.45 7.88 9.15
N CYS A 570 -24.07 6.73 9.70
CA CYS A 570 -24.98 5.84 10.44
C CYS A 570 -25.54 6.49 11.71
N GLU A 571 -24.71 7.23 12.46
CA GLU A 571 -25.18 7.95 13.65
C GLU A 571 -26.27 8.98 13.29
N LEU A 572 -26.07 9.74 12.21
CA LEU A 572 -27.04 10.70 11.72
C LEU A 572 -28.33 10.02 11.18
N VAL A 573 -28.21 8.88 10.50
CA VAL A 573 -29.37 8.06 10.10
C VAL A 573 -30.15 7.61 11.33
N ARG A 574 -29.44 7.10 12.36
CA ARG A 574 -30.05 6.68 13.63
C ARG A 574 -30.83 7.80 14.27
N GLU A 575 -30.25 9.00 14.38
CA GLU A 575 -30.91 10.18 14.94
C GLU A 575 -32.22 10.50 14.20
N LYS A 576 -32.20 10.54 12.87
CA LYS A 576 -33.39 10.79 12.04
C LYS A 576 -34.46 9.70 12.20
N VAL A 577 -34.05 8.43 12.26
CA VAL A 577 -34.98 7.31 12.53
C VAL A 577 -35.65 7.45 13.89
N LEU A 578 -34.87 7.81 14.92
CA LEU A 578 -35.38 8.05 16.27
C LEU A 578 -36.33 9.28 16.31
N GLU A 579 -36.08 10.32 15.52
CA GLU A 579 -36.96 11.46 15.37
C GLU A 579 -38.32 11.05 14.73
N ILE A 580 -38.28 10.19 13.70
CA ILE A 580 -39.53 9.62 13.11
C ILE A 580 -40.26 8.83 14.17
N GLY A 581 -39.61 7.98 14.92
CA GLY A 581 -40.18 7.20 16.01
C GLY A 581 -40.81 8.10 17.09
N ARG A 582 -40.11 9.15 17.53
CA ARG A 582 -40.66 10.14 18.47
C ARG A 582 -41.90 10.84 17.93
N ARG A 583 -41.91 11.20 16.66
CA ARG A 583 -43.05 11.81 15.99
C ARG A 583 -44.26 10.87 15.94
N LYS A 584 -44.04 9.59 15.61
CA LYS A 584 -45.15 8.60 15.47
C LYS A 584 -45.63 8.06 16.81
N PHE A 585 -44.75 7.75 17.72
CA PHE A 585 -45.02 6.99 18.95
C PHE A 585 -44.83 7.75 20.26
N GLY A 586 -44.26 8.96 20.22
CA GLY A 586 -43.90 9.72 21.42
C GLY A 586 -45.09 10.04 22.34
N SER A 587 -46.33 10.09 21.81
CA SER A 587 -47.54 10.28 22.64
C SER A 587 -48.03 8.98 23.31
N TYR A 588 -47.56 7.82 22.87
CA TYR A 588 -48.01 6.52 23.39
C TYR A 588 -47.15 6.00 24.56
N HIS A 589 -45.87 6.40 24.62
CA HIS A 589 -44.98 5.91 25.65
C HIS A 589 -43.96 7.00 26.08
N PRO A 590 -43.89 7.36 27.38
CA PRO A 590 -43.00 8.42 27.89
C PRO A 590 -41.52 8.22 27.60
N ALA A 591 -41.03 6.98 27.51
CA ALA A 591 -39.64 6.66 27.29
C ALA A 591 -39.11 7.25 25.94
N TRP A 592 -39.96 7.48 24.95
CA TRP A 592 -39.56 8.17 23.71
C TRP A 592 -38.96 9.56 23.95
N ALA A 593 -39.36 10.22 25.02
CA ALA A 593 -38.90 11.56 25.38
C ALA A 593 -37.86 11.58 26.51
N THR A 594 -37.80 10.53 27.33
CA THR A 594 -37.07 10.57 28.63
C THR A 594 -35.92 9.58 28.71
N ALA A 595 -35.92 8.50 27.86
CA ALA A 595 -34.87 7.48 27.87
C ALA A 595 -33.82 7.75 26.80
N GLU A 596 -32.61 7.24 27.02
CA GLU A 596 -31.65 7.07 25.95
C GLU A 596 -32.11 5.92 25.05
N LEU A 597 -32.24 6.19 23.76
CA LEU A 597 -32.79 5.25 22.78
C LEU A 597 -31.65 4.66 21.92
N LEU A 598 -31.72 3.37 21.73
CA LEU A 598 -30.78 2.58 20.90
C LEU A 598 -31.55 1.84 19.81
N LEU A 599 -30.86 1.49 18.73
CA LEU A 599 -31.34 0.57 17.71
C LEU A 599 -30.67 -0.79 17.90
N GLU A 600 -31.48 -1.83 18.09
CA GLU A 600 -30.97 -3.19 18.37
C GLU A 600 -31.89 -4.26 17.78
N GLY A 601 -31.34 -5.18 16.97
CA GLY A 601 -32.06 -6.32 16.43
C GLY A 601 -33.30 -5.95 15.62
N GLY A 602 -33.27 -4.84 14.88
CA GLY A 602 -34.39 -4.31 14.09
C GLY A 602 -35.45 -3.56 14.92
N LYS A 603 -35.11 -3.13 16.14
CA LYS A 603 -36.03 -2.49 17.08
C LYS A 603 -35.45 -1.21 17.68
N VAL A 604 -36.33 -0.34 18.12
CA VAL A 604 -35.99 0.78 19.01
C VAL A 604 -36.13 0.30 20.45
N VAL A 605 -35.05 0.39 21.22
CA VAL A 605 -35.00 -0.04 22.62
C VAL A 605 -34.49 1.09 23.51
N THR A 606 -34.86 1.07 24.78
CA THR A 606 -34.26 1.96 25.77
C THR A 606 -32.91 1.38 26.26
N ASP A 607 -32.09 2.21 26.91
CA ASP A 607 -30.85 1.79 27.60
C ASP A 607 -31.08 0.71 28.67
N ALA A 608 -32.32 0.62 29.20
CA ALA A 608 -32.77 -0.43 30.12
C ALA A 608 -33.21 -1.74 29.43
N GLY A 609 -33.17 -1.78 28.07
CA GLY A 609 -33.56 -2.95 27.26
C GLY A 609 -35.06 -3.09 26.99
N GLU A 610 -35.87 -2.05 27.29
CA GLU A 610 -37.32 -2.06 26.97
C GLU A 610 -37.53 -1.81 25.47
N VAL A 611 -38.29 -2.66 24.78
CA VAL A 611 -38.63 -2.51 23.36
C VAL A 611 -39.76 -1.52 23.20
N LEU A 612 -39.54 -0.47 22.43
CA LEU A 612 -40.57 0.57 22.19
C LEU A 612 -41.31 0.42 20.84
N ALA A 613 -40.64 -0.02 19.80
CA ALA A 613 -41.24 -0.25 18.48
C ALA A 613 -40.32 -1.12 17.60
N ASP A 614 -40.87 -1.78 16.60
CA ASP A 614 -40.09 -2.36 15.50
C ASP A 614 -39.66 -1.27 14.51
N LEU A 615 -38.45 -1.37 13.98
CA LEU A 615 -37.93 -0.39 13.01
C LEU A 615 -38.77 -0.36 11.72
N ALA A 616 -39.34 -1.49 11.32
CA ALA A 616 -40.25 -1.57 10.20
C ALA A 616 -41.50 -0.71 10.40
N ASP A 617 -42.04 -0.68 11.63
CA ASP A 617 -43.19 0.17 11.97
C ASP A 617 -42.80 1.66 12.11
N VAL A 618 -41.56 1.93 12.53
CA VAL A 618 -41.04 3.31 12.60
C VAL A 618 -40.90 3.89 11.21
N LEU A 619 -40.27 3.16 10.29
CA LEU A 619 -39.99 3.63 8.94
C LEU A 619 -41.17 3.53 8.01
N GLU A 620 -41.94 2.41 8.04
CA GLU A 620 -43.01 2.11 7.05
C GLU A 620 -42.50 2.26 5.62
N ASP A 621 -43.02 3.22 4.87
CA ASP A 621 -42.62 3.56 3.50
C ASP A 621 -41.57 4.71 3.45
N GLU A 622 -41.14 5.26 4.59
CA GLU A 622 -40.17 6.33 4.65
C GLU A 622 -38.74 5.75 4.52
N ALA A 623 -37.93 6.31 3.61
CA ALA A 623 -36.53 6.03 3.54
C ALA A 623 -35.74 7.19 4.17
N VAL A 624 -34.75 6.86 4.99
CA VAL A 624 -33.84 7.84 5.59
C VAL A 624 -32.50 7.72 4.91
N GLU A 625 -31.98 8.78 4.31
CA GLU A 625 -30.70 8.82 3.63
C GLU A 625 -29.87 9.98 4.17
N VAL A 626 -28.58 9.73 4.37
CA VAL A 626 -27.58 10.72 4.78
C VAL A 626 -26.32 10.49 3.96
N GLU A 627 -25.75 11.55 3.41
CA GLU A 627 -24.43 11.58 2.83
C GLU A 627 -23.57 12.51 3.69
N GLU A 628 -22.44 12.02 4.17
CA GLU A 628 -21.61 12.74 5.15
C GLU A 628 -20.15 12.59 4.83
N GLU A 629 -19.39 13.67 5.04
CA GLU A 629 -17.95 13.72 4.90
C GLU A 629 -17.29 13.73 6.28
N TRP A 630 -16.25 12.94 6.45
CA TRP A 630 -15.48 12.86 7.69
C TRP A 630 -13.99 13.03 7.44
N ARG A 631 -13.32 13.74 8.34
CA ARG A 631 -11.88 13.98 8.35
C ARG A 631 -11.29 13.55 9.68
N HIS A 632 -10.08 13.02 9.65
CA HIS A 632 -9.25 12.91 10.86
C HIS A 632 -8.71 14.29 11.27
N ARG A 633 -8.02 14.37 12.40
CA ARG A 633 -7.35 15.59 12.84
C ARG A 633 -6.33 16.06 11.75
N PRO A 634 -6.14 17.37 11.57
CA PRO A 634 -5.23 17.89 10.54
C PRO A 634 -3.78 17.51 10.83
N THR A 635 -3.00 17.33 9.77
CA THR A 635 -1.55 17.19 9.80
C THR A 635 -0.90 18.45 9.23
N GLU A 636 0.42 18.60 9.43
CA GLU A 636 1.19 19.75 8.96
C GLU A 636 2.24 19.29 7.95
N PRO A 637 2.55 20.09 6.90
CA PRO A 637 3.68 19.78 6.04
C PRO A 637 5.00 19.89 6.82
N PHE A 638 5.99 19.10 6.45
CA PHE A 638 7.32 19.25 7.01
C PHE A 638 8.02 20.48 6.45
N ASP A 639 8.74 21.22 7.31
CA ASP A 639 9.61 22.31 6.86
C ASP A 639 10.70 21.77 5.93
N LEU A 640 10.82 22.32 4.74
CA LEU A 640 11.75 21.85 3.70
C LEU A 640 13.25 22.00 4.03
N ARG A 641 13.60 22.72 5.12
CA ARG A 641 14.98 22.91 5.56
C ARG A 641 15.34 22.11 6.80
N THR A 642 14.37 21.95 7.71
CA THR A 642 14.59 21.34 9.01
C THR A 642 13.85 20.01 9.19
N GLY A 643 12.83 19.76 8.37
CA GLY A 643 11.97 18.57 8.48
C GLY A 643 11.06 18.55 9.70
N GLN A 644 10.89 19.72 10.37
CA GLN A 644 10.05 19.81 11.56
C GLN A 644 8.58 20.01 11.18
N GLY A 645 7.66 19.37 11.89
CA GLY A 645 6.21 19.47 11.68
C GLY A 645 5.46 18.27 12.28
N ASN A 646 4.15 18.46 12.56
CA ASN A 646 3.24 17.41 13.03
C ASN A 646 2.64 16.68 11.81
N GLY A 647 3.48 15.94 11.08
CA GLY A 647 3.15 15.37 9.78
C GLY A 647 2.24 14.14 9.81
N HIS A 648 2.09 13.43 10.93
CA HIS A 648 1.39 12.15 10.97
C HIS A 648 0.20 12.15 11.93
N VAL A 649 -0.89 11.46 11.54
CA VAL A 649 -2.10 11.39 12.35
C VAL A 649 -2.09 10.25 13.36
N GLN A 650 -1.49 9.12 13.02
CA GLN A 650 -1.43 7.91 13.85
C GLN A 650 -0.19 7.08 13.48
N TYR A 651 0.30 6.29 14.42
CA TYR A 651 1.38 5.32 14.21
C TYR A 651 0.92 3.89 14.50
N SER A 652 1.45 2.93 13.76
CA SER A 652 1.27 1.49 13.93
C SER A 652 2.60 0.81 14.14
N PHE A 653 2.64 -0.20 15.03
CA PHE A 653 3.86 -0.89 15.45
C PHE A 653 3.69 -2.40 15.27
N ALA A 654 4.73 -3.06 14.75
CA ALA A 654 4.79 -4.51 14.62
C ALA A 654 6.18 -5.02 14.96
N ALA A 655 6.27 -6.09 15.73
CA ALA A 655 7.52 -6.79 16.02
C ALA A 655 7.49 -8.20 15.44
N HIS A 656 8.62 -8.66 14.91
CA HIS A 656 8.78 -10.01 14.37
C HIS A 656 9.94 -10.75 15.02
N ARG A 657 9.75 -12.07 15.14
CA ARG A 657 10.82 -13.06 15.34
C ARG A 657 10.85 -13.98 14.13
N ALA A 658 12.01 -14.10 13.51
CA ALA A 658 12.27 -15.08 12.46
C ALA A 658 13.11 -16.23 13.00
N VAL A 659 12.81 -17.45 12.58
CA VAL A 659 13.67 -18.63 12.75
C VAL A 659 13.96 -19.18 11.36
N VAL A 660 15.24 -19.32 11.03
CA VAL A 660 15.69 -19.80 9.72
C VAL A 660 16.62 -21.00 9.85
N GLU A 661 16.65 -21.79 8.81
CA GLU A 661 17.69 -22.81 8.55
C GLU A 661 18.39 -22.43 7.25
N VAL A 662 19.72 -22.36 7.30
CA VAL A 662 20.57 -21.94 6.18
C VAL A 662 21.55 -23.08 5.86
N ASP A 663 21.49 -23.55 4.61
CA ASP A 663 22.53 -24.42 4.08
C ASP A 663 23.69 -23.53 3.60
N THR A 664 24.79 -23.54 4.36
CA THR A 664 25.91 -22.64 4.10
C THR A 664 26.79 -23.08 2.91
N GLU A 665 26.67 -24.34 2.45
CA GLU A 665 27.38 -24.80 1.27
C GLU A 665 26.68 -24.43 -0.02
N LEU A 666 25.35 -24.49 -0.01
CA LEU A 666 24.51 -24.17 -1.19
C LEU A 666 23.99 -22.72 -1.18
N GLY A 667 24.13 -22.00 -0.04
CA GLY A 667 23.58 -20.66 0.11
C GLY A 667 22.04 -20.62 0.12
N LEU A 668 21.39 -21.72 0.51
CA LEU A 668 19.92 -21.83 0.49
C LEU A 668 19.34 -21.51 1.85
N VAL A 669 18.25 -20.75 1.86
CA VAL A 669 17.56 -20.32 3.10
C VAL A 669 16.17 -20.94 3.14
N LYS A 670 15.78 -21.47 4.30
CA LYS A 670 14.40 -21.82 4.63
C LYS A 670 13.98 -21.08 5.88
N VAL A 671 12.92 -20.30 5.77
CA VAL A 671 12.28 -19.69 6.94
C VAL A 671 11.36 -20.72 7.59
N ILE A 672 11.60 -21.05 8.84
CA ILE A 672 10.89 -22.08 9.60
C ILE A 672 9.67 -21.47 10.31
N GLU A 673 9.85 -20.28 10.84
CA GLU A 673 8.79 -19.52 11.52
C GLU A 673 9.04 -18.02 11.34
N LEU A 674 7.95 -17.28 11.23
CA LEU A 674 7.98 -15.82 11.22
C LEU A 674 6.85 -15.29 12.12
N ALA A 675 7.10 -15.32 13.44
CA ALA A 675 6.12 -14.90 14.45
C ALA A 675 5.97 -13.37 14.48
N CYS A 676 4.75 -12.89 14.65
CA CYS A 676 4.42 -11.46 14.71
C CYS A 676 3.63 -11.09 15.97
N ALA A 677 4.00 -10.00 16.62
CA ALA A 677 3.14 -9.30 17.57
C ALA A 677 2.86 -7.88 17.07
N GLN A 678 1.58 -7.50 17.03
CA GLN A 678 1.17 -6.19 16.52
C GLN A 678 0.07 -5.57 17.37
N ASP A 679 0.19 -4.26 17.64
CA ASP A 679 -0.90 -3.47 18.21
C ASP A 679 -1.82 -3.00 17.08
N VAL A 680 -3.11 -3.31 17.23
CA VAL A 680 -4.14 -3.01 16.24
C VAL A 680 -5.19 -2.02 16.75
N GLY A 681 -4.97 -1.44 17.94
CA GLY A 681 -6.01 -0.71 18.61
C GLY A 681 -7.20 -1.62 18.87
N LYS A 682 -8.41 -1.25 18.43
CA LYS A 682 -9.57 -2.15 18.44
C LYS A 682 -9.64 -2.97 17.16
N ALA A 683 -9.66 -4.29 17.26
CA ALA A 683 -9.90 -5.19 16.15
C ALA A 683 -11.39 -5.19 15.76
N LEU A 684 -11.75 -4.51 14.66
CA LEU A 684 -13.14 -4.47 14.19
C LEU A 684 -13.59 -5.79 13.57
N ASN A 685 -12.67 -6.49 12.88
CA ASN A 685 -12.83 -7.85 12.40
C ASN A 685 -11.55 -8.65 12.69
N PRO A 686 -11.49 -9.44 13.76
CA PRO A 686 -10.27 -10.17 14.15
C PRO A 686 -9.73 -11.12 13.06
N LEU A 687 -10.60 -11.76 12.30
CA LEU A 687 -10.18 -12.65 11.21
C LEU A 687 -9.46 -11.88 10.09
N SER A 688 -10.01 -10.74 9.68
CA SER A 688 -9.39 -9.88 8.66
C SER A 688 -8.07 -9.27 9.16
N VAL A 689 -7.99 -8.93 10.45
CA VAL A 689 -6.76 -8.45 11.10
C VAL A 689 -5.64 -9.47 10.96
N ILE A 690 -5.89 -10.73 11.34
CA ILE A 690 -4.91 -11.81 11.22
C ILE A 690 -4.50 -12.01 9.75
N GLY A 691 -5.46 -12.00 8.84
CA GLY A 691 -5.18 -12.11 7.40
C GLY A 691 -4.28 -11.00 6.85
N GLN A 692 -4.48 -9.74 7.29
CA GLN A 692 -3.62 -8.62 6.90
C GLN A 692 -2.21 -8.75 7.49
N ILE A 693 -2.08 -9.20 8.74
CA ILE A 693 -0.77 -9.40 9.38
C ILE A 693 -0.01 -10.51 8.66
N GLN A 694 -0.62 -11.66 8.44
CA GLN A 694 0.03 -12.78 7.75
C GLN A 694 0.42 -12.43 6.31
N GLY A 695 -0.46 -11.75 5.57
CA GLY A 695 -0.18 -11.31 4.21
C GLY A 695 0.97 -10.28 4.12
N GLY A 696 1.03 -9.32 5.04
CA GLY A 696 2.14 -8.37 5.11
C GLY A 696 3.47 -9.02 5.50
N THR A 697 3.42 -9.93 6.46
CA THR A 697 4.57 -10.72 6.91
C THR A 697 5.16 -11.56 5.77
N THR A 698 4.30 -12.20 4.97
CA THR A 698 4.74 -13.01 3.81
C THR A 698 5.38 -12.15 2.73
N GLN A 699 4.86 -10.94 2.47
CA GLN A 699 5.52 -10.02 1.53
C GLN A 699 6.92 -9.63 2.00
N GLY A 700 7.11 -9.36 3.31
CA GLY A 700 8.42 -9.05 3.84
C GLY A 700 9.41 -10.24 3.78
N LEU A 701 8.91 -11.47 3.85
CA LEU A 701 9.70 -12.68 3.58
C LEU A 701 10.19 -12.69 2.12
N GLY A 702 9.30 -12.43 1.16
CA GLY A 702 9.65 -12.34 -0.25
C GLY A 702 10.73 -11.28 -0.52
N VAL A 703 10.58 -10.10 0.06
CA VAL A 703 11.58 -9.01 -0.01
C VAL A 703 12.92 -9.46 0.58
N ALA A 704 12.92 -10.25 1.66
CA ALA A 704 14.15 -10.67 2.31
C ALA A 704 15.00 -11.62 1.46
N VAL A 705 14.39 -12.57 0.73
CA VAL A 705 15.12 -13.71 0.15
C VAL A 705 14.76 -14.06 -1.31
N MET A 706 13.79 -13.39 -1.96
CA MET A 706 13.30 -13.79 -3.28
C MET A 706 13.10 -12.65 -4.27
N GLU A 707 12.34 -11.62 -3.87
CA GLU A 707 11.73 -10.65 -4.79
C GLU A 707 12.70 -9.55 -5.20
N GLU A 708 13.02 -9.48 -6.47
CA GLU A 708 13.78 -8.37 -7.06
C GLU A 708 13.52 -8.27 -8.56
N ILE A 709 13.12 -7.09 -9.03
CA ILE A 709 13.19 -6.74 -10.45
C ILE A 709 14.66 -6.48 -10.80
N ILE A 710 15.17 -7.20 -11.78
CA ILE A 710 16.54 -7.07 -12.25
C ILE A 710 16.57 -6.11 -13.43
N VAL A 711 17.19 -4.96 -13.25
CA VAL A 711 17.42 -3.97 -14.29
C VAL A 711 18.88 -4.06 -14.76
N ASP A 712 19.07 -4.12 -16.06
CA ASP A 712 20.41 -4.11 -16.65
C ASP A 712 21.02 -2.70 -16.50
N PRO A 713 22.16 -2.53 -15.80
CA PRO A 713 22.70 -1.21 -15.52
C PRO A 713 23.26 -0.48 -16.77
N LYS A 714 23.45 -1.20 -17.88
CA LYS A 714 23.98 -0.61 -19.13
C LYS A 714 22.90 -0.18 -20.10
N THR A 715 21.72 -0.78 -20.00
CA THR A 715 20.63 -0.57 -20.95
C THR A 715 19.33 -0.12 -20.29
N ALA A 716 19.27 -0.10 -18.95
CA ALA A 716 18.07 0.15 -18.14
C ALA A 716 16.87 -0.76 -18.49
N LYS A 717 17.13 -1.94 -19.08
CA LYS A 717 16.08 -2.90 -19.45
C LYS A 717 15.79 -3.88 -18.33
N VAL A 718 14.51 -4.11 -18.07
CA VAL A 718 14.06 -5.17 -17.17
C VAL A 718 14.40 -6.54 -17.76
N ARG A 719 14.97 -7.43 -16.93
CA ARG A 719 15.44 -8.75 -17.35
C ARG A 719 14.48 -9.89 -17.00
N ASN A 720 13.66 -9.72 -15.96
CA ASN A 720 12.81 -10.78 -15.42
C ASN A 720 11.32 -10.34 -15.27
N PRO A 721 10.64 -9.89 -16.34
CA PRO A 721 9.28 -9.34 -16.28
C PRO A 721 8.20 -10.45 -16.30
N SER A 722 8.34 -11.49 -15.51
CA SER A 722 7.33 -12.56 -15.39
C SER A 722 7.50 -13.35 -14.11
N PHE A 723 6.46 -14.03 -13.64
CA PHE A 723 6.55 -14.95 -12.49
C PHE A 723 7.37 -16.23 -12.76
N THR A 724 7.90 -16.41 -13.96
CA THR A 724 8.88 -17.47 -14.22
C THR A 724 10.24 -17.12 -13.62
N ASP A 725 10.59 -15.83 -13.63
CA ASP A 725 11.92 -15.34 -13.27
C ASP A 725 11.89 -14.35 -12.10
N TYR A 726 10.76 -13.66 -11.86
CA TYR A 726 10.48 -12.89 -10.67
C TYR A 726 9.82 -13.80 -9.65
N LEU A 727 10.58 -14.23 -8.65
CA LEU A 727 10.12 -15.20 -7.68
C LEU A 727 9.33 -14.52 -6.55
N ILE A 728 8.17 -15.09 -6.23
CA ILE A 728 7.36 -14.73 -5.05
C ILE A 728 7.23 -15.94 -4.12
N PRO A 729 7.05 -15.75 -2.81
CA PRO A 729 6.85 -16.85 -1.88
C PRO A 729 5.63 -17.72 -2.28
N THR A 730 5.85 -19.01 -2.40
CA THR A 730 4.79 -20.00 -2.61
C THR A 730 4.31 -20.57 -1.26
N ILE A 731 3.31 -21.44 -1.30
CA ILE A 731 2.85 -22.16 -0.09
C ILE A 731 3.96 -23.02 0.55
N LEU A 732 4.97 -23.44 -0.21
CA LEU A 732 6.11 -24.21 0.30
C LEU A 732 7.19 -23.34 0.97
N ASP A 733 7.25 -22.08 0.61
CA ASP A 733 8.19 -21.10 1.14
C ASP A 733 7.63 -20.37 2.36
N THR A 734 6.30 -20.23 2.42
CA THR A 734 5.62 -19.53 3.52
C THR A 734 5.63 -20.40 4.78
N PRO A 735 6.29 -19.93 5.87
CA PRO A 735 6.36 -20.67 7.12
C PRO A 735 5.05 -20.58 7.92
N THR A 736 5.03 -21.23 9.10
CA THR A 736 4.04 -20.88 10.11
C THR A 736 4.23 -19.43 10.57
N ILE A 737 3.13 -18.67 10.63
CA ILE A 737 3.09 -17.27 11.08
C ILE A 737 2.17 -17.17 12.29
N PRO A 738 2.69 -17.44 13.52
CA PRO A 738 1.95 -17.18 14.75
C PRO A 738 1.75 -15.67 14.92
N VAL A 739 0.53 -15.27 15.26
CA VAL A 739 0.16 -13.86 15.43
C VAL A 739 -0.35 -13.63 16.84
N ASP A 740 0.21 -12.67 17.56
CA ASP A 740 -0.28 -12.14 18.83
C ASP A 740 -0.78 -10.72 18.60
N VAL A 741 -2.08 -10.52 18.80
CA VAL A 741 -2.75 -9.24 18.60
C VAL A 741 -2.87 -8.52 19.93
N LEU A 742 -2.35 -7.30 20.00
CA LEU A 742 -2.49 -6.40 21.13
C LEU A 742 -3.53 -5.32 20.78
N GLU A 743 -4.52 -5.13 21.61
CA GLU A 743 -5.57 -4.11 21.46
C GLU A 743 -5.37 -2.97 22.46
N LEU A 744 -4.64 -1.93 22.08
CA LEU A 744 -4.51 -0.68 22.83
C LEU A 744 -5.22 0.44 22.07
N ALA A 745 -6.40 0.81 22.56
CA ALA A 745 -7.26 1.78 21.88
C ALA A 745 -6.55 3.13 21.66
N ASP A 746 -6.69 3.66 20.45
CA ASP A 746 -6.31 5.03 20.12
C ASP A 746 -7.53 5.93 20.32
N GLU A 747 -7.46 6.85 21.27
CA GLU A 747 -8.58 7.74 21.63
C GLU A 747 -8.98 8.72 20.50
N HIS A 748 -8.10 8.92 19.50
CA HIS A 748 -8.35 9.81 18.37
C HIS A 748 -9.00 9.10 17.17
N ALA A 749 -9.09 7.76 17.21
CA ALA A 749 -9.61 6.96 16.10
C ALA A 749 -11.03 6.44 16.36
N PRO A 750 -11.87 6.30 15.32
CA PRO A 750 -13.16 5.64 15.46
C PRO A 750 -13.02 4.26 16.12
N TYR A 751 -13.82 4.00 17.16
CA TYR A 751 -13.77 2.77 17.98
C TYR A 751 -12.43 2.48 18.66
N GLY A 752 -11.46 3.38 18.60
CA GLY A 752 -10.11 3.13 19.12
C GLY A 752 -9.25 2.25 18.21
N LEU A 753 -9.58 2.12 16.94
CA LEU A 753 -8.83 1.29 15.97
C LEU A 753 -7.46 1.86 15.63
N ARG A 754 -6.61 1.00 15.05
CA ARG A 754 -5.34 1.38 14.46
C ARG A 754 -5.24 0.83 13.05
N GLY A 755 -4.68 1.59 12.11
CA GLY A 755 -4.39 1.10 10.76
C GLY A 755 -3.31 0.02 10.80
N ILE A 756 -3.52 -1.11 10.12
CA ILE A 756 -2.67 -2.30 10.25
C ILE A 756 -2.12 -2.83 8.92
N GLY A 757 -2.52 -2.20 7.81
CA GLY A 757 -2.26 -2.76 6.48
C GLY A 757 -0.77 -2.87 6.12
N GLU A 758 0.11 -2.00 6.63
CA GLU A 758 1.49 -1.88 6.17
C GLU A 758 2.54 -2.32 7.20
N ALA A 759 2.31 -2.10 8.49
CA ALA A 759 3.30 -2.34 9.55
C ALA A 759 3.92 -3.76 9.53
N PRO A 760 3.17 -4.86 9.26
CA PRO A 760 3.75 -6.20 9.26
C PRO A 760 4.84 -6.42 8.18
N THR A 761 4.79 -5.67 7.07
CA THR A 761 5.78 -5.79 5.99
C THR A 761 7.13 -5.18 6.37
N LEU A 762 7.15 -4.23 7.33
CA LEU A 762 8.35 -3.50 7.69
C LEU A 762 9.36 -4.39 8.43
N SER A 763 8.94 -4.94 9.57
CA SER A 763 9.84 -5.65 10.49
C SER A 763 10.05 -7.13 10.13
N SER A 764 9.23 -7.72 9.25
CA SER A 764 9.41 -9.09 8.79
C SER A 764 10.70 -9.26 7.96
N THR A 765 10.99 -8.35 7.04
CA THR A 765 12.23 -8.37 6.23
C THR A 765 13.49 -8.36 7.10
N PRO A 766 13.75 -7.35 7.97
CA PRO A 766 14.95 -7.33 8.79
C PRO A 766 15.02 -8.46 9.82
N ALA A 767 13.89 -8.99 10.32
CA ALA A 767 13.90 -10.15 11.21
C ALA A 767 14.47 -11.39 10.52
N VAL A 768 14.07 -11.67 9.27
CA VAL A 768 14.62 -12.77 8.47
C VAL A 768 16.11 -12.57 8.23
N LEU A 769 16.53 -11.36 7.85
CA LEU A 769 17.94 -11.06 7.62
C LEU A 769 18.78 -11.14 8.89
N ALA A 770 18.24 -10.69 10.04
CA ALA A 770 18.88 -10.85 11.34
C ALA A 770 19.06 -12.33 11.70
N ALA A 771 18.07 -13.18 11.42
CA ALA A 771 18.15 -14.61 11.62
C ALA A 771 19.22 -15.27 10.73
N ILE A 772 19.34 -14.85 9.47
CA ILE A 772 20.38 -15.34 8.55
C ILE A 772 21.77 -14.90 9.04
N ARG A 773 21.94 -13.61 9.44
CA ARG A 773 23.20 -13.12 10.04
C ARG A 773 23.57 -13.89 11.31
N ASN A 774 22.58 -14.20 12.15
CA ASN A 774 22.79 -14.98 13.36
C ASN A 774 23.22 -16.43 13.06
N ALA A 775 22.61 -17.07 12.04
CA ALA A 775 22.96 -18.42 11.62
C ALA A 775 24.36 -18.52 11.01
N THR A 776 24.73 -17.58 10.15
CA THR A 776 25.95 -17.67 9.32
C THR A 776 27.13 -16.88 9.85
N GLY A 777 26.90 -15.89 10.70
CA GLY A 777 27.91 -14.93 11.13
C GLY A 777 28.29 -13.89 10.08
N LEU A 778 27.74 -13.97 8.86
CA LEU A 778 28.02 -13.03 7.76
C LEU A 778 27.39 -11.65 8.01
N GLU A 779 28.04 -10.61 7.54
CA GLU A 779 27.48 -9.26 7.46
C GLU A 779 26.74 -9.14 6.12
N LEU A 780 25.40 -9.09 6.19
CA LEU A 780 24.52 -9.01 5.02
C LEU A 780 23.86 -7.63 5.00
N ASP A 781 24.32 -6.80 4.09
CA ASP A 781 23.91 -5.39 3.97
C ASP A 781 23.04 -5.15 2.72
N ARG A 782 22.43 -6.21 2.18
CA ARG A 782 21.49 -6.10 1.06
C ARG A 782 20.26 -6.98 1.22
N THR A 783 19.19 -6.62 0.50
CA THR A 783 17.98 -7.42 0.31
C THR A 783 17.55 -7.34 -1.17
N PRO A 784 17.09 -8.46 -1.76
CA PRO A 784 17.06 -9.82 -1.21
C PRO A 784 18.45 -10.44 -1.04
N VAL A 785 18.58 -11.35 -0.05
CA VAL A 785 19.75 -12.20 0.07
C VAL A 785 19.61 -13.37 -0.89
N ARG A 786 20.63 -13.59 -1.70
CA ARG A 786 20.69 -14.66 -2.70
C ARG A 786 21.80 -15.67 -2.34
N PRO A 787 21.80 -16.89 -2.93
CA PRO A 787 22.80 -17.92 -2.65
C PRO A 787 24.24 -17.43 -2.75
N GLU A 788 24.57 -16.63 -3.77
CA GLU A 788 25.93 -16.09 -3.97
C GLU A 788 26.39 -15.18 -2.83
N HIS A 789 25.48 -14.53 -2.09
CA HIS A 789 25.82 -13.70 -0.95
C HIS A 789 26.18 -14.53 0.29
N LEU A 790 25.75 -15.79 0.34
CA LEU A 790 25.99 -16.71 1.46
C LEU A 790 27.19 -17.63 1.23
N THR A 791 27.47 -17.96 -0.02
CA THR A 791 28.58 -18.84 -0.40
C THR A 791 29.88 -18.07 -0.72
N GLY A 792 29.78 -16.76 -0.93
CA GLY A 792 30.93 -15.93 -1.29
C GLY A 792 31.46 -16.14 -2.71
N THR A 793 30.63 -16.67 -3.62
CA THR A 793 30.99 -16.98 -5.02
C THR A 793 30.53 -15.92 -6.01
#